data_d5ab45a358a710e9cb3eb043c6ee9551
#
_entry.id   d5ab45a358a710e9cb3eb043c6ee9551
#
_cell.length_a   1.000
_cell.length_b   1.000
_cell.length_c   1.000
_cell.angle_alpha   90.00
_cell.angle_beta   90.00
_cell.angle_gamma   90.00
#
_symmetry.space_group_name_H-M   'P 1'
#
loop_
_entity.id
_entity.type
_entity.pdbx_description
1 polymer ?
#
loop_
_entity_poly.entity_id
_entity_poly.type
_entity_poly.pdbx_seq_one_letter_code
_entity_poly.pdbx_strand_id
1 'polypeptide(L)'
;MTKPSPRRTPPTRPKSAPLLAPHGSVTCAPSEARGWTIAAGLLIAAFFAAVCVVIAGPHRIGDYFTESDFYGAYAQGARLVQHGHLIPSRYTVVGPGYEVALALFGFMIPNLFIAAQLLSALSAGALAALWFMLLRRRIDARLGTAAVLFLCTNHILFRYAFSATTDAFGIALQAAALFAVLGARRDPGAPPPRLRRFAVGGLLAAFAFLTRTNAVVLLPLGLLAILAGGAGARDRRWAAGAFALAFLLPVVPWMMFSLAHGGVLATQLHHNIAYEVFARSRGIAWDDYQKTLQSQFPTLASVIARDPGAVAGRMGFNVLDHLRADARQLLGWPLSITALVGLVLAARSGWLRSLWPVLAAGALLFLTLVPVFYSERYSLAVLPVYATLAAAAFASPRFAMAVGGAQHLWLKALIAPVLAALAITTGITREARTFDQLPIEVLDAGRALKSLRRPGDGVISRKGHIAYYGDCTPVAFPFANNIEGLANYARESKARWLYMSWPEAETRPAFYFLLDTAAVVPGLTARFASPTRPAVLYEIGEGFGATPGWMANDTLFTWHMLRARTQIDTQDPQLFTQLATVSWVLGHIPEARDAANAALALDPNRREAHVTLGRAEVALGDYAGARAAYGRAMQMDPRDPDARVGFGLASFLSGQDRDAAAAWKPVIPITIEPKILRAMAQLYDSLGDEAASQQARQRLARLTGRQP
;
A
#
# COMPACT_ATOMS: atom_id res chain seq x y z
N MET A 1 91.09 56.07 -26.32
CA MET A 1 90.82 54.66 -26.49
C MET A 1 90.13 54.19 -25.24
N THR A 2 88.83 54.21 -25.23
CA THR A 2 87.98 53.79 -24.11
C THR A 2 87.15 52.56 -24.55
N LYS A 3 87.33 51.43 -23.87
CA LYS A 3 86.60 50.19 -24.09
C LYS A 3 85.13 50.33 -23.71
N PRO A 4 84.14 49.74 -24.42
CA PRO A 4 82.76 49.77 -24.10
C PRO A 4 82.42 48.69 -23.03
N SER A 5 81.62 49.08 -22.06
CA SER A 5 81.05 48.27 -20.99
C SER A 5 80.04 47.25 -21.50
N PRO A 6 79.93 46.02 -20.98
CA PRO A 6 78.99 45.01 -21.40
C PRO A 6 77.58 45.37 -20.91
N ARG A 7 76.54 45.24 -21.79
CA ARG A 7 75.11 45.35 -21.56
C ARG A 7 74.66 44.22 -20.64
N ARG A 8 74.05 44.56 -19.50
CA ARG A 8 73.34 43.64 -18.65
C ARG A 8 72.03 43.21 -19.32
N THR A 9 71.83 41.91 -19.53
CA THR A 9 70.59 41.29 -19.94
C THR A 9 69.62 41.34 -18.77
N PRO A 10 68.32 41.64 -18.98
CA PRO A 10 67.31 41.64 -17.88
C PRO A 10 67.05 40.22 -17.44
N PRO A 11 66.68 39.99 -16.10
CA PRO A 11 66.41 38.68 -15.59
C PRO A 11 65.14 38.08 -16.22
N THR A 12 65.30 36.89 -16.78
CA THR A 12 64.18 36.08 -17.26
C THR A 12 63.21 35.79 -16.11
N ARG A 13 61.91 36.23 -16.24
CA ARG A 13 60.87 35.86 -15.38
C ARG A 13 60.76 34.31 -15.26
N PRO A 14 60.59 33.74 -14.07
CA PRO A 14 60.36 32.31 -13.95
C PRO A 14 59.09 31.95 -14.72
N LYS A 15 59.20 30.97 -15.61
CA LYS A 15 58.05 30.36 -16.31
C LYS A 15 57.06 29.95 -15.24
N SER A 16 55.85 30.54 -15.26
CA SER A 16 54.71 30.12 -14.47
C SER A 16 54.60 28.59 -14.56
N ALA A 17 54.57 27.97 -13.36
CA ALA A 17 54.30 26.53 -13.23
C ALA A 17 53.07 26.17 -14.07
N PRO A 18 53.05 25.04 -14.76
CA PRO A 18 51.89 24.65 -15.55
C PRO A 18 50.71 24.54 -14.58
N LEU A 19 49.66 25.33 -14.84
CA LEU A 19 48.34 25.17 -14.25
C LEU A 19 48.02 23.67 -14.32
N LEU A 20 47.84 23.04 -13.18
CA LEU A 20 47.42 21.65 -13.03
C LEU A 20 46.42 21.33 -14.14
N ALA A 21 46.81 20.45 -15.06
CA ALA A 21 45.93 19.91 -16.07
C ALA A 21 44.64 19.43 -15.40
N PRO A 22 43.45 19.63 -15.96
CA PRO A 22 42.23 19.10 -15.39
C PRO A 22 42.43 17.61 -15.20
N HIS A 23 42.31 17.16 -13.93
CA HIS A 23 42.52 15.78 -13.50
C HIS A 23 41.86 14.86 -14.53
N GLY A 24 42.65 14.06 -15.25
CA GLY A 24 42.19 13.11 -16.22
C GLY A 24 41.14 12.21 -15.56
N SER A 25 40.00 12.15 -16.18
CA SER A 25 39.03 11.12 -15.86
C SER A 25 39.75 9.78 -15.96
N VAL A 26 39.93 9.06 -14.86
CA VAL A 26 40.43 7.68 -14.89
C VAL A 26 39.31 6.88 -15.57
N THR A 27 39.37 6.86 -16.91
CA THR A 27 38.45 6.04 -17.69
C THR A 27 38.83 4.59 -17.47
N CYS A 28 37.87 3.78 -17.11
CA CYS A 28 38.00 2.33 -16.96
C CYS A 28 38.59 1.72 -18.24
N ALA A 29 39.59 0.83 -18.13
CA ALA A 29 40.14 0.15 -19.28
C ALA A 29 39.03 -0.56 -20.10
N PRO A 30 39.14 -0.66 -21.44
CA PRO A 30 38.10 -1.23 -22.29
C PRO A 30 37.68 -2.66 -21.88
N SER A 31 38.62 -3.51 -21.45
CA SER A 31 38.37 -4.85 -20.95
C SER A 31 37.57 -4.84 -19.63
N GLU A 32 37.93 -3.98 -18.73
CA GLU A 32 37.21 -3.78 -17.44
C GLU A 32 35.80 -3.24 -17.66
N ALA A 33 35.63 -2.28 -18.59
CA ALA A 33 34.32 -1.74 -18.96
C ALA A 33 33.38 -2.81 -19.55
N ARG A 34 33.95 -3.81 -20.27
CA ARG A 34 33.20 -4.97 -20.79
C ARG A 34 32.73 -5.86 -19.65
N GLY A 35 33.59 -6.14 -18.67
CA GLY A 35 33.21 -6.94 -17.47
C GLY A 35 32.06 -6.32 -16.69
N TRP A 36 32.13 -5.01 -16.43
CA TRP A 36 31.05 -4.28 -15.76
C TRP A 36 29.73 -4.25 -16.56
N THR A 37 29.82 -4.18 -17.88
CA THR A 37 28.62 -4.23 -18.74
C THR A 37 27.94 -5.59 -18.68
N ILE A 38 28.73 -6.68 -18.68
CA ILE A 38 28.21 -8.04 -18.53
C ILE A 38 27.56 -8.20 -17.16
N ALA A 39 28.21 -7.74 -16.09
CA ALA A 39 27.65 -7.77 -14.72
C ALA A 39 26.32 -7.04 -14.62
N ALA A 40 26.20 -5.84 -15.20
CA ALA A 40 24.94 -5.12 -15.24
C ALA A 40 23.85 -5.88 -16.00
N GLY A 41 24.19 -6.50 -17.14
CA GLY A 41 23.27 -7.33 -17.92
C GLY A 41 22.76 -8.54 -17.11
N LEU A 42 23.65 -9.22 -16.39
CA LEU A 42 23.30 -10.36 -15.53
C LEU A 42 22.40 -9.95 -14.36
N LEU A 43 22.68 -8.81 -13.72
CA LEU A 43 21.83 -8.25 -12.65
C LEU A 43 20.41 -7.97 -13.16
N ILE A 44 20.29 -7.32 -14.32
CA ILE A 44 18.99 -7.00 -14.93
C ILE A 44 18.24 -8.29 -15.30
N ALA A 45 18.94 -9.26 -15.88
CA ALA A 45 18.34 -10.55 -16.24
C ALA A 45 17.87 -11.33 -15.02
N ALA A 46 18.65 -11.38 -13.94
CA ALA A 46 18.28 -12.02 -12.68
C ALA A 46 17.07 -11.33 -12.02
N PHE A 47 17.07 -9.99 -12.01
CA PHE A 47 15.94 -9.20 -11.52
C PHE A 47 14.66 -9.50 -12.32
N PHE A 48 14.74 -9.48 -13.65
CA PHE A 48 13.61 -9.76 -14.52
C PHE A 48 13.08 -11.20 -14.33
N ALA A 49 13.98 -12.17 -14.22
CA ALA A 49 13.61 -13.55 -13.94
C ALA A 49 12.89 -13.68 -12.59
N ALA A 50 13.39 -13.03 -11.53
CA ALA A 50 12.74 -13.02 -10.22
C ALA A 50 11.33 -12.40 -10.28
N VAL A 51 11.16 -11.30 -11.01
CA VAL A 51 9.84 -10.68 -11.24
C VAL A 51 8.90 -11.62 -11.98
N CYS A 52 9.37 -12.32 -13.02
CA CYS A 52 8.58 -13.29 -13.76
C CYS A 52 8.12 -14.48 -12.88
N VAL A 53 8.99 -14.94 -11.96
CA VAL A 53 8.61 -15.99 -10.99
C VAL A 53 7.46 -15.54 -10.10
N VAL A 54 7.47 -14.30 -9.64
CA VAL A 54 6.36 -13.72 -8.83
C VAL A 54 5.08 -13.62 -9.65
N ILE A 55 5.16 -13.16 -10.89
CA ILE A 55 4.00 -13.05 -11.80
C ILE A 55 3.40 -14.44 -12.09
N ALA A 56 4.24 -15.44 -12.33
CA ALA A 56 3.79 -16.80 -12.64
C ALA A 56 3.27 -17.58 -11.42
N GLY A 57 3.66 -17.17 -10.21
CA GLY A 57 3.40 -17.90 -8.96
C GLY A 57 2.45 -17.17 -8.01
N PRO A 58 2.97 -16.46 -6.99
CA PRO A 58 2.16 -15.97 -5.87
C PRO A 58 1.24 -14.80 -6.22
N HIS A 59 1.59 -13.96 -7.19
CA HIS A 59 0.86 -12.72 -7.47
C HIS A 59 -0.26 -12.91 -8.51
N ARG A 60 -1.28 -13.72 -8.15
CA ARG A 60 -2.40 -14.09 -9.03
C ARG A 60 -3.49 -13.04 -9.13
N ILE A 61 -3.53 -12.12 -8.19
CA ILE A 61 -4.49 -11.03 -8.07
C ILE A 61 -3.79 -9.83 -7.45
N GLY A 62 -4.15 -8.62 -7.83
CA GLY A 62 -3.63 -7.41 -7.25
C GLY A 62 -4.17 -7.13 -5.85
N ASP A 63 -3.40 -6.43 -5.04
CA ASP A 63 -3.83 -6.02 -3.70
C ASP A 63 -4.89 -4.91 -3.73
N TYR A 64 -5.64 -4.76 -2.64
CA TYR A 64 -6.71 -3.76 -2.54
C TYR A 64 -6.24 -2.30 -2.47
N PHE A 65 -4.95 -2.04 -2.31
CA PHE A 65 -4.42 -0.68 -2.11
C PHE A 65 -3.57 -0.22 -3.29
N THR A 66 -2.53 -0.97 -3.63
CA THR A 66 -1.55 -0.58 -4.66
C THR A 66 -2.13 -0.67 -6.06
N GLU A 67 -2.92 -1.71 -6.35
CA GLU A 67 -3.40 -2.05 -7.69
C GLU A 67 -4.88 -1.76 -7.91
N SER A 68 -5.54 -1.08 -6.95
CA SER A 68 -6.96 -0.73 -7.06
C SER A 68 -7.30 0.09 -8.31
N ASP A 69 -6.37 0.94 -8.75
CA ASP A 69 -6.55 1.77 -9.97
C ASP A 69 -6.61 0.91 -11.23
N PHE A 70 -5.90 -0.23 -11.27
CA PHE A 70 -5.98 -1.16 -12.40
C PHE A 70 -7.41 -1.67 -12.57
N TYR A 71 -8.01 -2.18 -11.51
CA TYR A 71 -9.36 -2.75 -11.53
C TYR A 71 -10.46 -1.69 -11.66
N GLY A 72 -10.24 -0.53 -11.04
CA GLY A 72 -11.22 0.57 -11.05
C GLY A 72 -11.23 1.41 -12.32
N ALA A 73 -10.09 1.48 -13.04
CA ALA A 73 -9.96 2.38 -14.17
C ALA A 73 -9.20 1.76 -15.36
N TYR A 74 -7.93 1.35 -15.19
CA TYR A 74 -7.04 1.10 -16.33
C TYR A 74 -7.44 -0.10 -17.17
N ALA A 75 -7.91 -1.20 -16.57
CA ALA A 75 -8.34 -2.37 -17.31
C ALA A 75 -9.57 -2.06 -18.17
N GLN A 76 -10.53 -1.30 -17.62
CA GLN A 76 -11.72 -0.88 -18.37
C GLN A 76 -11.35 0.09 -19.49
N GLY A 77 -10.48 1.07 -19.23
CA GLY A 77 -10.01 2.02 -20.24
C GLY A 77 -9.26 1.31 -21.37
N ALA A 78 -8.42 0.34 -21.07
CA ALA A 78 -7.73 -0.45 -22.08
C ALA A 78 -8.71 -1.26 -22.95
N ARG A 79 -9.75 -1.88 -22.36
CA ARG A 79 -10.81 -2.56 -23.11
C ARG A 79 -11.56 -1.61 -24.04
N LEU A 80 -11.93 -0.42 -23.55
CA LEU A 80 -12.56 0.61 -24.37
C LEU A 80 -11.70 0.99 -25.58
N VAL A 81 -10.39 1.24 -25.35
CA VAL A 81 -9.43 1.54 -26.41
C VAL A 81 -9.32 0.38 -27.42
N GLN A 82 -9.31 -0.88 -26.97
CA GLN A 82 -9.31 -2.05 -27.84
C GLN A 82 -10.52 -2.12 -28.76
N HIS A 83 -11.67 -1.58 -28.31
CA HIS A 83 -12.91 -1.49 -29.11
C HIS A 83 -13.05 -0.15 -29.88
N GLY A 84 -11.99 0.66 -29.91
CA GLY A 84 -11.99 1.94 -30.63
C GLY A 84 -12.68 3.09 -29.88
N HIS A 85 -13.01 2.92 -28.60
CA HIS A 85 -13.67 3.94 -27.80
C HIS A 85 -12.65 4.65 -26.89
N LEU A 86 -12.45 5.93 -27.12
CA LEU A 86 -11.66 6.80 -26.25
C LEU A 86 -12.60 7.86 -25.63
N ILE A 87 -12.86 7.75 -24.34
CA ILE A 87 -13.83 8.59 -23.61
C ILE A 87 -13.07 9.64 -22.79
N PRO A 88 -12.97 10.90 -23.25
CA PRO A 88 -12.15 11.93 -22.61
C PRO A 88 -12.58 12.28 -21.18
N SER A 89 -13.87 12.21 -20.87
CA SER A 89 -14.40 12.50 -19.52
C SER A 89 -13.88 11.58 -18.42
N ARG A 90 -13.26 10.44 -18.78
CA ARG A 90 -12.59 9.53 -17.83
C ARG A 90 -11.25 10.05 -17.37
N TYR A 91 -10.67 11.01 -18.07
CA TYR A 91 -9.32 11.52 -17.84
C TYR A 91 -9.37 12.94 -17.30
N THR A 92 -8.41 13.25 -16.45
CA THR A 92 -8.10 14.62 -16.03
C THR A 92 -6.99 15.17 -16.96
N VAL A 93 -6.05 15.93 -16.43
CA VAL A 93 -4.84 16.36 -17.17
C VAL A 93 -4.01 15.17 -17.65
N VAL A 94 -4.03 14.05 -16.91
CA VAL A 94 -3.36 12.81 -17.33
C VAL A 94 -4.13 12.22 -18.51
N GLY A 95 -3.39 11.92 -19.58
CA GLY A 95 -3.96 11.32 -20.77
C GLY A 95 -4.07 9.79 -20.69
N PRO A 96 -4.47 9.16 -21.77
CA PRO A 96 -4.68 7.72 -21.89
C PRO A 96 -3.38 6.93 -22.10
N GLY A 97 -2.20 7.51 -21.86
CA GLY A 97 -0.91 6.91 -22.25
C GLY A 97 -0.71 5.48 -21.75
N TYR A 98 -1.05 5.21 -20.49
CA TYR A 98 -0.95 3.86 -19.94
C TYR A 98 -2.02 2.92 -20.50
N GLU A 99 -3.27 3.36 -20.61
CA GLU A 99 -4.37 2.53 -21.10
C GLU A 99 -4.17 2.14 -22.57
N VAL A 100 -3.63 3.05 -23.40
CA VAL A 100 -3.24 2.75 -24.78
C VAL A 100 -2.12 1.70 -24.82
N ALA A 101 -1.08 1.85 -24.01
CA ALA A 101 0.00 0.87 -23.93
C ALA A 101 -0.53 -0.51 -23.47
N LEU A 102 -1.37 -0.52 -22.44
CA LEU A 102 -2.01 -1.74 -21.93
C LEU A 102 -2.95 -2.39 -22.96
N ALA A 103 -3.71 -1.60 -23.71
CA ALA A 103 -4.56 -2.09 -24.79
C ALA A 103 -3.76 -2.79 -25.89
N LEU A 104 -2.63 -2.19 -26.29
CA LEU A 104 -1.71 -2.79 -27.27
C LEU A 104 -1.12 -4.11 -26.76
N PHE A 105 -0.68 -4.17 -25.51
CA PHE A 105 -0.22 -5.41 -24.88
C PHE A 105 -1.35 -6.43 -24.77
N GLY A 106 -2.56 -5.98 -24.49
CA GLY A 106 -3.76 -6.82 -24.36
C GLY A 106 -4.20 -7.51 -25.67
N PHE A 107 -3.82 -7.01 -26.84
CA PHE A 107 -4.01 -7.74 -28.11
C PHE A 107 -3.13 -8.98 -28.20
N MET A 108 -1.94 -8.95 -27.57
CA MET A 108 -1.03 -10.10 -27.53
C MET A 108 -1.34 -11.02 -26.35
N ILE A 109 -1.77 -10.47 -25.22
CA ILE A 109 -2.03 -11.17 -23.95
C ILE A 109 -3.45 -10.81 -23.49
N PRO A 110 -4.47 -11.65 -23.80
CA PRO A 110 -5.87 -11.32 -23.51
C PRO A 110 -6.19 -11.08 -22.03
N ASN A 111 -5.42 -11.69 -21.11
CA ASN A 111 -5.52 -11.39 -19.69
C ASN A 111 -4.83 -10.06 -19.41
N LEU A 112 -5.61 -8.98 -19.30
CA LEU A 112 -5.08 -7.63 -19.08
C LEU A 112 -4.30 -7.48 -17.75
N PHE A 113 -4.60 -8.28 -16.74
CA PHE A 113 -3.82 -8.24 -15.50
C PHE A 113 -2.39 -8.77 -15.74
N ILE A 114 -2.25 -9.90 -16.40
CA ILE A 114 -0.92 -10.43 -16.79
C ILE A 114 -0.23 -9.48 -17.78
N ALA A 115 -0.97 -8.92 -18.73
CA ALA A 115 -0.44 -7.93 -19.68
C ALA A 115 0.15 -6.70 -18.93
N ALA A 116 -0.56 -6.18 -17.93
CA ALA A 116 -0.12 -5.07 -17.10
C ALA A 116 1.13 -5.41 -16.27
N GLN A 117 1.17 -6.60 -15.67
CA GLN A 117 2.32 -7.09 -14.92
C GLN A 117 3.57 -7.21 -15.82
N LEU A 118 3.41 -7.80 -17.00
CA LEU A 118 4.53 -7.95 -17.95
C LEU A 118 4.98 -6.58 -18.51
N LEU A 119 4.05 -5.65 -18.75
CA LEU A 119 4.38 -4.28 -19.12
C LEU A 119 5.22 -3.61 -18.02
N SER A 120 4.86 -3.80 -16.75
CA SER A 120 5.62 -3.29 -15.60
C SER A 120 7.00 -3.95 -15.50
N ALA A 121 7.10 -5.28 -15.67
CA ALA A 121 8.34 -6.03 -15.62
C ALA A 121 9.34 -5.59 -16.71
N LEU A 122 8.87 -5.51 -17.95
CA LEU A 122 9.66 -5.02 -19.08
C LEU A 122 10.11 -3.57 -18.88
N SER A 123 9.22 -2.74 -18.32
CA SER A 123 9.53 -1.33 -18.04
C SER A 123 10.59 -1.18 -16.95
N ALA A 124 10.53 -1.96 -15.87
CA ALA A 124 11.54 -1.94 -14.82
C ALA A 124 12.91 -2.43 -15.32
N GLY A 125 12.93 -3.47 -16.14
CA GLY A 125 14.15 -3.91 -16.83
C GLY A 125 14.72 -2.85 -17.78
N ALA A 126 13.84 -2.19 -18.57
CA ALA A 126 14.22 -1.11 -19.46
C ALA A 126 14.75 0.12 -18.67
N LEU A 127 14.13 0.48 -17.56
CA LEU A 127 14.61 1.52 -16.63
C LEU A 127 16.05 1.25 -16.22
N ALA A 128 16.33 0.05 -15.70
CA ALA A 128 17.67 -0.33 -15.23
C ALA A 128 18.70 -0.29 -16.37
N ALA A 129 18.36 -0.79 -17.56
CA ALA A 129 19.22 -0.79 -18.73
C ALA A 129 19.51 0.64 -19.24
N LEU A 130 18.48 1.48 -19.36
CA LEU A 130 18.62 2.88 -19.80
C LEU A 130 19.45 3.69 -18.81
N TRP A 131 19.23 3.47 -17.51
CA TRP A 131 19.97 4.14 -16.44
C TRP A 131 21.43 3.74 -16.43
N PHE A 132 21.74 2.43 -16.58
CA PHE A 132 23.09 1.94 -16.80
C PHE A 132 23.74 2.65 -17.98
N MET A 133 23.09 2.66 -19.15
CA MET A 133 23.63 3.29 -20.37
C MET A 133 23.85 4.79 -20.20
N LEU A 134 22.96 5.48 -19.49
CA LEU A 134 23.10 6.91 -19.19
C LEU A 134 24.35 7.18 -18.34
N LEU A 135 24.50 6.48 -17.22
CA LEU A 135 25.61 6.67 -16.30
C LEU A 135 26.95 6.22 -16.90
N ARG A 136 26.97 5.11 -17.66
CA ARG A 136 28.14 4.67 -18.40
C ARG A 136 28.64 5.73 -19.38
N ARG A 137 27.74 6.48 -20.03
CA ARG A 137 28.10 7.55 -20.97
C ARG A 137 28.48 8.85 -20.27
N ARG A 138 27.99 9.08 -19.07
CA ARG A 138 28.24 10.31 -18.31
C ARG A 138 29.49 10.25 -17.46
N ILE A 139 29.77 9.10 -16.88
CA ILE A 139 30.90 8.86 -15.98
C ILE A 139 31.64 7.60 -16.45
N ASP A 140 31.20 6.41 -16.06
CA ASP A 140 31.79 5.13 -16.46
C ASP A 140 30.84 3.93 -16.24
N ALA A 141 31.28 2.73 -16.64
CA ALA A 141 30.52 1.50 -16.49
C ALA A 141 30.43 1.02 -15.04
N ARG A 142 31.38 1.36 -14.16
CA ARG A 142 31.38 0.96 -12.74
C ARG A 142 30.23 1.64 -12.01
N LEU A 143 30.10 2.97 -12.19
CA LEU A 143 28.99 3.73 -11.62
C LEU A 143 27.64 3.20 -12.11
N GLY A 144 27.53 2.90 -13.42
CA GLY A 144 26.32 2.35 -14.01
C GLY A 144 25.93 1.01 -13.39
N THR A 145 26.89 0.08 -13.25
CA THR A 145 26.65 -1.25 -12.66
C THR A 145 26.29 -1.18 -11.19
N ALA A 146 26.98 -0.34 -10.40
CA ALA A 146 26.64 -0.17 -8.98
C ALA A 146 25.24 0.45 -8.81
N ALA A 147 24.84 1.39 -9.67
CA ALA A 147 23.48 1.95 -9.63
C ALA A 147 22.43 0.90 -9.99
N VAL A 148 22.67 0.05 -10.99
CA VAL A 148 21.79 -1.07 -11.34
C VAL A 148 21.68 -2.07 -10.19
N LEU A 149 22.78 -2.37 -9.49
CA LEU A 149 22.73 -3.24 -8.32
C LEU A 149 21.74 -2.70 -7.28
N PHE A 150 21.84 -1.42 -6.92
CA PHE A 150 20.93 -0.82 -5.94
C PHE A 150 19.50 -0.63 -6.44
N LEU A 151 19.29 -0.44 -7.74
CA LEU A 151 17.96 -0.44 -8.34
C LEU A 151 17.31 -1.84 -8.26
N CYS A 152 18.02 -2.87 -8.76
CA CYS A 152 17.48 -4.23 -8.85
C CYS A 152 17.31 -4.91 -7.47
N THR A 153 17.98 -4.42 -6.43
CA THR A 153 17.82 -4.93 -5.06
C THR A 153 16.86 -4.11 -4.21
N ASN A 154 16.32 -3.01 -4.74
CA ASN A 154 15.34 -2.20 -4.02
C ASN A 154 13.96 -2.89 -4.04
N HIS A 155 13.41 -3.16 -2.84
CA HIS A 155 12.15 -3.88 -2.69
C HIS A 155 10.93 -3.13 -3.26
N ILE A 156 10.94 -1.78 -3.22
CA ILE A 156 9.84 -0.98 -3.77
C ILE A 156 9.84 -1.08 -5.29
N LEU A 157 11.01 -0.93 -5.94
CA LEU A 157 11.09 -1.14 -7.39
C LEU A 157 10.70 -2.57 -7.77
N PHE A 158 11.11 -3.57 -6.97
CA PHE A 158 10.73 -4.97 -7.20
C PHE A 158 9.21 -5.14 -7.15
N ARG A 159 8.53 -4.60 -6.12
CA ARG A 159 7.06 -4.62 -6.00
C ARG A 159 6.38 -4.01 -7.22
N TYR A 160 6.78 -2.81 -7.62
CA TYR A 160 6.18 -2.14 -8.78
C TYR A 160 6.58 -2.74 -10.13
N ALA A 161 7.60 -3.59 -10.17
CA ALA A 161 7.96 -4.34 -11.37
C ALA A 161 7.02 -5.51 -11.68
N PHE A 162 6.33 -6.08 -10.68
CA PHE A 162 5.32 -7.12 -10.91
C PHE A 162 3.87 -6.62 -10.75
N SER A 163 3.67 -5.41 -10.26
CA SER A 163 2.33 -4.86 -10.02
C SER A 163 1.70 -4.28 -11.28
N ALA A 164 0.37 -4.41 -11.39
CA ALA A 164 -0.41 -3.84 -12.48
C ALA A 164 -0.67 -2.33 -12.24
N THR A 165 0.38 -1.51 -12.37
CA THR A 165 0.35 -0.06 -12.11
C THR A 165 1.04 0.74 -13.20
N THR A 166 0.81 2.06 -13.20
CA THR A 166 1.46 2.99 -14.14
C THR A 166 2.91 3.33 -13.78
N ASP A 167 3.39 2.92 -12.60
CA ASP A 167 4.60 3.45 -11.98
C ASP A 167 5.86 3.05 -12.74
N ALA A 168 6.12 1.76 -12.90
CA ALA A 168 7.29 1.26 -13.60
C ALA A 168 7.33 1.75 -15.06
N PHE A 169 6.18 1.75 -15.74
CA PHE A 169 6.07 2.22 -17.13
C PHE A 169 6.37 3.72 -17.24
N GLY A 170 5.77 4.55 -16.39
CA GLY A 170 6.00 5.98 -16.37
C GLY A 170 7.46 6.35 -16.11
N ILE A 171 8.11 5.69 -15.15
CA ILE A 171 9.52 5.94 -14.81
C ILE A 171 10.46 5.45 -15.92
N ALA A 172 10.16 4.35 -16.58
CA ALA A 172 10.91 3.88 -17.74
C ALA A 172 10.86 4.88 -18.90
N LEU A 173 9.70 5.47 -19.19
CA LEU A 173 9.55 6.53 -20.18
C LEU A 173 10.34 7.79 -19.78
N GLN A 174 10.34 8.18 -18.51
CA GLN A 174 11.15 9.28 -17.98
C GLN A 174 12.64 9.01 -18.18
N ALA A 175 13.12 7.81 -17.84
CA ALA A 175 14.51 7.41 -18.05
C ALA A 175 14.88 7.38 -19.54
N ALA A 176 13.98 6.93 -20.40
CA ALA A 176 14.18 6.91 -21.85
C ALA A 176 14.28 8.34 -22.42
N ALA A 177 13.43 9.26 -21.98
CA ALA A 177 13.50 10.68 -22.35
C ALA A 177 14.83 11.31 -21.89
N LEU A 178 15.23 11.09 -20.63
CA LEU A 178 16.51 11.55 -20.11
C LEU A 178 17.69 10.94 -20.88
N PHE A 179 17.65 9.65 -21.17
CA PHE A 179 18.70 9.02 -21.97
C PHE A 179 18.75 9.58 -23.40
N ALA A 180 17.62 9.84 -24.02
CA ALA A 180 17.57 10.45 -25.33
C ALA A 180 18.21 11.86 -25.33
N VAL A 181 17.93 12.68 -24.33
CA VAL A 181 18.49 14.05 -24.23
C VAL A 181 19.94 14.04 -23.75
N LEU A 182 20.25 13.29 -22.69
CA LEU A 182 21.52 13.39 -21.97
C LEU A 182 22.58 12.37 -22.40
N GLY A 183 22.20 11.27 -23.03
CA GLY A 183 23.10 10.14 -23.36
C GLY A 183 24.00 10.39 -24.57
N ALA A 184 24.15 11.62 -25.15
CA ALA A 184 25.17 11.93 -26.16
C ALA A 184 26.57 11.84 -25.55
N ARG A 185 27.52 11.23 -26.25
CA ARG A 185 28.92 11.28 -25.87
C ARG A 185 29.42 12.74 -25.98
N ARG A 186 30.24 13.15 -25.01
CA ARG A 186 30.89 14.47 -25.00
C ARG A 186 32.34 14.41 -25.48
N ASP A 187 32.62 13.51 -26.42
CA ASP A 187 33.99 13.40 -26.96
C ASP A 187 34.31 14.68 -27.71
N PRO A 188 35.49 15.28 -27.48
CA PRO A 188 35.97 16.41 -28.31
C PRO A 188 36.04 15.96 -29.78
N GLY A 189 35.31 16.66 -30.68
CA GLY A 189 35.28 16.32 -32.11
C GLY A 189 34.12 15.37 -32.52
N ALA A 190 33.28 14.88 -31.60
CA ALA A 190 32.09 14.14 -31.97
C ALA A 190 31.13 15.04 -32.79
N PRO A 191 30.49 14.50 -33.85
CA PRO A 191 29.51 15.25 -34.62
C PRO A 191 28.35 15.71 -33.74
N PRO A 192 27.72 16.87 -34.06
CA PRO A 192 26.58 17.35 -33.25
C PRO A 192 25.48 16.30 -33.21
N PRO A 193 24.82 16.12 -32.05
CA PRO A 193 23.78 15.12 -31.91
C PRO A 193 22.63 15.41 -32.89
N ARG A 194 22.18 14.37 -33.60
CA ARG A 194 21.14 14.48 -34.63
C ARG A 194 19.84 14.99 -34.02
N LEU A 195 19.15 15.96 -34.66
CA LEU A 195 17.89 16.55 -34.21
C LEU A 195 16.82 15.49 -33.86
N ARG A 196 16.74 14.39 -34.65
CA ARG A 196 15.85 13.28 -34.42
C ARG A 196 15.90 12.71 -32.97
N ARG A 197 17.07 12.76 -32.35
CA ARG A 197 17.27 12.26 -31.00
C ARG A 197 16.54 13.12 -29.97
N PHE A 198 16.60 14.45 -30.15
CA PHE A 198 15.87 15.37 -29.27
C PHE A 198 14.38 15.29 -29.51
N ALA A 199 13.93 15.11 -30.74
CA ALA A 199 12.55 14.85 -31.08
C ALA A 199 12.03 13.56 -30.40
N VAL A 200 12.78 12.46 -30.46
CA VAL A 200 12.45 11.22 -29.75
C VAL A 200 12.39 11.46 -28.23
N GLY A 201 13.34 12.24 -27.68
CA GLY A 201 13.32 12.63 -26.26
C GLY A 201 12.06 13.41 -25.89
N GLY A 202 11.62 14.34 -26.75
CA GLY A 202 10.38 15.10 -26.56
C GLY A 202 9.13 14.23 -26.61
N LEU A 203 9.05 13.31 -27.58
CA LEU A 203 7.95 12.35 -27.66
C LEU A 203 7.88 11.44 -26.41
N LEU A 204 9.00 10.91 -25.98
CA LEU A 204 9.07 10.06 -24.78
C LEU A 204 8.67 10.84 -23.52
N ALA A 205 9.09 12.09 -23.40
CA ALA A 205 8.69 12.97 -22.29
C ALA A 205 7.17 13.27 -22.34
N ALA A 206 6.60 13.46 -23.53
CA ALA A 206 5.17 13.63 -23.72
C ALA A 206 4.36 12.39 -23.32
N PHE A 207 4.77 11.19 -23.75
CA PHE A 207 4.13 9.96 -23.34
C PHE A 207 4.28 9.69 -21.84
N ALA A 208 5.43 10.04 -21.24
CA ALA A 208 5.62 10.00 -19.80
C ALA A 208 4.61 10.93 -19.08
N PHE A 209 4.42 12.15 -19.60
CA PHE A 209 3.44 13.11 -19.06
C PHE A 209 1.99 12.63 -19.23
N LEU A 210 1.63 12.08 -20.39
CA LEU A 210 0.31 11.50 -20.65
C LEU A 210 0.06 10.21 -19.85
N THR A 211 1.10 9.65 -19.24
CA THR A 211 1.01 8.52 -18.31
C THR A 211 0.95 8.97 -16.85
N ARG A 212 1.78 9.97 -16.48
CA ARG A 212 1.89 10.50 -15.11
C ARG A 212 2.20 11.99 -15.10
N THR A 213 1.42 12.77 -14.39
CA THR A 213 1.56 14.25 -14.35
C THR A 213 2.91 14.75 -13.86
N ASN A 214 3.58 14.03 -12.95
CA ASN A 214 4.89 14.43 -12.43
C ASN A 214 5.97 14.52 -13.52
N ALA A 215 5.79 13.81 -14.65
CA ALA A 215 6.70 13.87 -15.78
C ALA A 215 6.69 15.22 -16.53
N VAL A 216 5.77 16.14 -16.20
CA VAL A 216 5.76 17.51 -16.75
C VAL A 216 7.12 18.23 -16.56
N VAL A 217 7.85 17.90 -15.50
CA VAL A 217 9.18 18.48 -15.21
C VAL A 217 10.22 18.15 -16.28
N LEU A 218 10.00 17.12 -17.09
CA LEU A 218 10.92 16.75 -18.18
C LEU A 218 10.97 17.80 -19.28
N LEU A 219 9.89 18.58 -19.48
CA LEU A 219 9.88 19.63 -20.47
C LEU A 219 10.88 20.76 -20.12
N PRO A 220 10.75 21.47 -18.99
CA PRO A 220 11.69 22.52 -18.62
C PRO A 220 13.11 21.98 -18.39
N LEU A 221 13.24 20.79 -17.79
CA LEU A 221 14.54 20.16 -17.57
C LEU A 221 15.25 19.81 -18.88
N GLY A 222 14.51 19.21 -19.82
CA GLY A 222 15.05 18.85 -21.13
C GLY A 222 15.54 20.08 -21.91
N LEU A 223 14.73 21.15 -21.92
CA LEU A 223 15.10 22.42 -22.53
C LEU A 223 16.35 23.03 -21.87
N LEU A 224 16.37 23.08 -20.53
CA LEU A 224 17.53 23.58 -19.79
C LEU A 224 18.81 22.77 -20.11
N ALA A 225 18.71 21.44 -20.09
CA ALA A 225 19.84 20.57 -20.36
C ALA A 225 20.37 20.69 -21.79
N ILE A 226 19.50 20.89 -22.79
CA ILE A 226 19.85 21.10 -24.18
C ILE A 226 20.53 22.47 -24.34
N LEU A 227 19.94 23.54 -23.79
CA LEU A 227 20.45 24.90 -23.88
C LEU A 227 21.76 25.10 -23.12
N ALA A 228 21.96 24.40 -22.00
CA ALA A 228 23.23 24.36 -21.27
C ALA A 228 24.28 23.44 -21.89
N GLY A 229 23.98 22.78 -23.01
CA GLY A 229 24.93 21.89 -23.73
C GLY A 229 26.08 22.63 -24.38
N GLY A 230 27.14 21.86 -24.77
CA GLY A 230 28.35 22.40 -25.37
C GLY A 230 28.30 22.65 -26.91
N ALA A 231 27.13 22.41 -27.55
CA ALA A 231 26.96 22.66 -29.00
C ALA A 231 26.87 24.17 -29.32
N GLY A 232 27.00 24.55 -30.58
CA GLY A 232 26.81 25.92 -31.03
C GLY A 232 25.41 26.47 -30.70
N ALA A 233 25.29 27.79 -30.52
CA ALA A 233 24.02 28.40 -30.11
C ALA A 233 22.86 28.09 -31.08
N ARG A 234 23.12 28.04 -32.38
CA ARG A 234 22.14 27.70 -33.41
C ARG A 234 21.65 26.24 -33.24
N ASP A 235 22.57 25.30 -33.10
CA ASP A 235 22.22 23.87 -32.96
C ASP A 235 21.44 23.60 -31.68
N ARG A 236 21.79 24.28 -30.59
CA ARG A 236 21.03 24.20 -29.33
C ARG A 236 19.59 24.68 -29.47
N ARG A 237 19.38 25.81 -30.19
CA ARG A 237 18.02 26.34 -30.43
C ARG A 237 17.18 25.36 -31.27
N TRP A 238 17.77 24.82 -32.36
CA TRP A 238 17.07 23.81 -33.16
C TRP A 238 16.78 22.51 -32.38
N ALA A 239 17.71 22.05 -31.58
CA ALA A 239 17.53 20.88 -30.72
C ALA A 239 16.43 21.11 -29.66
N ALA A 240 16.42 22.29 -29.01
CA ALA A 240 15.39 22.69 -28.08
C ALA A 240 14.00 22.80 -28.74
N GLY A 241 13.96 23.41 -29.95
CA GLY A 241 12.74 23.49 -30.75
C GLY A 241 12.21 22.12 -31.15
N ALA A 242 13.08 21.22 -31.62
CA ALA A 242 12.70 19.84 -31.97
C ALA A 242 12.16 19.06 -30.76
N PHE A 243 12.79 19.21 -29.59
CA PHE A 243 12.33 18.59 -28.34
C PHE A 243 10.97 19.14 -27.91
N ALA A 244 10.82 20.47 -27.86
CA ALA A 244 9.58 21.12 -27.44
C ALA A 244 8.41 20.78 -28.39
N LEU A 245 8.64 20.89 -29.71
CA LEU A 245 7.62 20.57 -30.70
C LEU A 245 7.19 19.11 -30.61
N ALA A 246 8.13 18.19 -30.48
CA ALA A 246 7.83 16.76 -30.32
C ALA A 246 7.09 16.44 -29.01
N PHE A 247 7.34 17.20 -27.93
CA PHE A 247 6.57 17.11 -26.69
C PHE A 247 5.13 17.63 -26.90
N LEU A 248 4.97 18.79 -27.51
CA LEU A 248 3.67 19.43 -27.69
C LEU A 248 2.76 18.69 -28.69
N LEU A 249 3.37 18.03 -29.69
CA LEU A 249 2.65 17.35 -30.76
C LEU A 249 1.59 16.32 -30.30
N PRO A 250 1.82 15.42 -29.34
CA PRO A 250 0.78 14.57 -28.79
C PRO A 250 -0.01 15.22 -27.66
N VAL A 251 0.59 16.12 -26.87
CA VAL A 251 -0.05 16.70 -25.68
C VAL A 251 -1.12 17.72 -26.04
N VAL A 252 -0.82 18.65 -26.94
CA VAL A 252 -1.78 19.72 -27.30
C VAL A 252 -3.02 19.17 -28.02
N PRO A 253 -2.92 18.30 -29.05
CA PRO A 253 -4.08 17.69 -29.67
C PRO A 253 -4.91 16.85 -28.70
N TRP A 254 -4.26 16.11 -27.76
CA TRP A 254 -4.97 15.40 -26.73
C TRP A 254 -5.78 16.36 -25.84
N MET A 255 -5.16 17.45 -25.37
CA MET A 255 -5.87 18.43 -24.52
C MET A 255 -7.03 19.08 -25.25
N MET A 256 -6.84 19.46 -26.50
CA MET A 256 -7.91 20.03 -27.33
C MET A 256 -9.06 19.05 -27.57
N PHE A 257 -8.72 17.82 -27.90
CA PHE A 257 -9.72 16.75 -28.08
C PHE A 257 -10.48 16.48 -26.77
N SER A 258 -9.77 16.40 -25.66
CA SER A 258 -10.38 16.18 -24.34
C SER A 258 -11.36 17.29 -23.97
N LEU A 259 -10.98 18.54 -24.12
CA LEU A 259 -11.87 19.71 -23.87
C LEU A 259 -13.10 19.71 -24.80
N ALA A 260 -12.92 19.39 -26.08
CA ALA A 260 -14.02 19.38 -27.05
C ALA A 260 -15.05 18.29 -26.77
N HIS A 261 -14.69 17.22 -26.03
CA HIS A 261 -15.54 16.05 -25.76
C HIS A 261 -15.88 15.89 -24.26
N GLY A 262 -15.96 16.99 -23.54
CA GLY A 262 -16.40 17.00 -22.14
C GLY A 262 -15.35 16.54 -21.11
N GLY A 263 -14.10 16.43 -21.52
CA GLY A 263 -12.99 16.23 -20.60
C GLY A 263 -12.68 17.49 -19.80
N VAL A 264 -12.01 17.33 -18.67
CA VAL A 264 -11.64 18.42 -17.76
C VAL A 264 -10.13 18.46 -17.63
N LEU A 265 -9.53 19.64 -17.89
CA LEU A 265 -8.09 19.84 -17.63
C LEU A 265 -7.78 20.06 -16.14
N ALA A 266 -8.77 19.87 -15.26
CA ALA A 266 -8.56 19.92 -13.83
C ALA A 266 -7.75 18.69 -13.39
N THR A 267 -6.86 18.90 -12.42
CA THR A 267 -6.21 17.81 -11.72
C THR A 267 -6.98 17.55 -10.43
N GLN A 268 -7.04 16.32 -9.96
CA GLN A 268 -7.48 16.03 -8.59
C GLN A 268 -6.41 16.44 -7.55
N LEU A 269 -5.32 17.05 -7.99
CA LEU A 269 -4.20 17.46 -7.15
C LEU A 269 -4.62 18.39 -6.03
N HIS A 270 -5.57 19.31 -6.30
CA HIS A 270 -6.08 20.23 -5.27
C HIS A 270 -6.77 19.49 -4.11
N HIS A 271 -7.47 18.38 -4.36
CA HIS A 271 -8.05 17.56 -3.30
C HIS A 271 -6.98 16.85 -2.48
N ASN A 272 -5.90 16.36 -3.12
CA ASN A 272 -4.78 15.76 -2.41
C ASN A 272 -4.06 16.79 -1.52
N ILE A 273 -3.90 18.03 -2.01
CA ILE A 273 -3.32 19.13 -1.23
C ILE A 273 -4.26 19.52 -0.07
N ALA A 274 -5.56 19.69 -0.35
CA ALA A 274 -6.55 20.01 0.68
C ALA A 274 -6.61 18.93 1.77
N TYR A 275 -6.60 17.66 1.38
CA TYR A 275 -6.54 16.55 2.30
C TYR A 275 -5.28 16.59 3.18
N GLU A 276 -4.11 16.79 2.57
CA GLU A 276 -2.83 16.85 3.27
C GLU A 276 -2.79 17.97 4.30
N VAL A 277 -3.28 19.17 3.91
CA VAL A 277 -3.21 20.38 4.76
C VAL A 277 -4.31 20.40 5.82
N PHE A 278 -5.56 20.06 5.45
CA PHE A 278 -6.74 20.36 6.30
C PHE A 278 -7.37 19.11 6.95
N ALA A 279 -7.04 17.92 6.49
CA ALA A 279 -7.62 16.68 7.01
C ALA A 279 -6.57 15.74 7.63
N ARG A 280 -5.60 15.27 6.86
CA ARG A 280 -4.60 14.32 7.32
C ARG A 280 -3.79 14.82 8.51
N SER A 281 -3.43 16.10 8.51
CA SER A 281 -2.74 16.74 9.64
C SER A 281 -3.53 16.70 10.95
N ARG A 282 -4.85 16.49 10.87
CA ARG A 282 -5.80 16.37 12.00
C ARG A 282 -6.25 14.94 12.26
N GLY A 283 -5.64 13.94 11.61
CA GLY A 283 -6.01 12.53 11.76
C GLY A 283 -7.31 12.11 11.07
N ILE A 284 -7.88 12.97 10.18
CA ILE A 284 -9.11 12.66 9.44
C ILE A 284 -8.74 11.71 8.30
N ALA A 285 -9.46 10.58 8.20
CA ALA A 285 -9.27 9.60 7.14
C ALA A 285 -9.73 10.14 5.77
N TRP A 286 -9.22 9.56 4.68
CA TRP A 286 -9.57 9.98 3.32
C TRP A 286 -11.08 9.91 3.02
N ASP A 287 -11.73 8.82 3.43
CA ASP A 287 -13.17 8.64 3.20
C ASP A 287 -14.00 9.69 3.95
N ASP A 288 -13.59 10.07 5.18
CA ASP A 288 -14.27 11.13 5.95
C ASP A 288 -14.02 12.51 5.37
N TYR A 289 -12.82 12.76 4.85
CA TYR A 289 -12.54 13.98 4.08
C TYR A 289 -13.45 14.07 2.85
N GLN A 290 -13.62 12.99 2.11
CA GLN A 290 -14.50 12.96 0.94
C GLN A 290 -15.96 13.27 1.28
N LYS A 291 -16.44 12.78 2.43
CA LYS A 291 -17.83 13.01 2.89
C LYS A 291 -18.05 14.45 3.36
N THR A 292 -17.09 15.03 4.06
CA THR A 292 -17.35 16.22 4.90
C THR A 292 -16.68 17.50 4.40
N LEU A 293 -15.50 17.39 3.78
CA LEU A 293 -14.64 18.54 3.46
C LEU A 293 -14.39 18.74 1.96
N GLN A 294 -14.48 17.69 1.16
CA GLN A 294 -14.09 17.73 -0.25
C GLN A 294 -14.84 18.82 -1.05
N SER A 295 -16.13 18.99 -0.80
CA SER A 295 -16.98 19.99 -1.47
C SER A 295 -16.57 21.43 -1.19
N GLN A 296 -15.85 21.68 -0.09
CA GLN A 296 -15.36 23.01 0.28
C GLN A 296 -14.17 23.48 -0.57
N PHE A 297 -13.55 22.56 -1.32
CA PHE A 297 -12.33 22.81 -2.09
C PHE A 297 -12.53 22.49 -3.58
N PRO A 298 -13.31 23.28 -4.33
CA PRO A 298 -13.59 23.02 -5.73
C PRO A 298 -12.38 23.29 -6.67
N THR A 299 -11.41 24.09 -6.22
CA THR A 299 -10.25 24.49 -7.02
C THR A 299 -8.98 24.61 -6.18
N LEU A 300 -7.80 24.61 -6.83
CA LEU A 300 -6.54 24.88 -6.14
C LEU A 300 -6.51 26.28 -5.51
N ALA A 301 -7.12 27.26 -6.16
CA ALA A 301 -7.23 28.61 -5.61
C ALA A 301 -8.02 28.63 -4.30
N SER A 302 -9.12 27.87 -4.19
CA SER A 302 -9.90 27.77 -2.95
C SER A 302 -9.12 27.12 -1.81
N VAL A 303 -8.24 26.14 -2.12
CA VAL A 303 -7.35 25.52 -1.13
C VAL A 303 -6.35 26.53 -0.58
N ILE A 304 -5.69 27.29 -1.46
CA ILE A 304 -4.69 28.30 -1.07
C ILE A 304 -5.35 29.46 -0.33
N ALA A 305 -6.49 29.95 -0.83
CA ALA A 305 -7.19 31.11 -0.26
C ALA A 305 -7.77 30.81 1.13
N ARG A 306 -8.06 29.53 1.45
CA ARG A 306 -8.59 29.13 2.77
C ARG A 306 -7.64 29.47 3.91
N ASP A 307 -6.35 29.13 3.74
CA ASP A 307 -5.27 29.43 4.68
C ASP A 307 -3.91 29.32 3.98
N PRO A 308 -3.38 30.40 3.40
CA PRO A 308 -2.08 30.39 2.72
C PRO A 308 -0.93 30.03 3.66
N GLY A 309 -1.03 30.41 4.95
CA GLY A 309 -0.01 30.13 5.95
C GLY A 309 0.07 28.64 6.27
N ALA A 310 -1.07 27.99 6.46
CA ALA A 310 -1.14 26.55 6.68
C ALA A 310 -0.61 25.77 5.47
N VAL A 311 -0.95 26.20 4.24
CA VAL A 311 -0.44 25.59 3.01
C VAL A 311 1.09 25.73 2.95
N ALA A 312 1.65 26.92 3.10
CA ALA A 312 3.09 27.14 3.04
C ALA A 312 3.84 26.40 4.16
N GLY A 313 3.33 26.45 5.38
CA GLY A 313 3.90 25.72 6.53
C GLY A 313 3.91 24.20 6.31
N ARG A 314 2.81 23.66 5.77
CA ARG A 314 2.73 22.22 5.46
C ARG A 314 3.69 21.83 4.33
N MET A 315 3.83 22.65 3.28
CA MET A 315 4.81 22.41 2.22
C MET A 315 6.24 22.39 2.79
N GLY A 316 6.61 23.35 3.65
CA GLY A 316 7.92 23.37 4.32
C GLY A 316 8.16 22.12 5.17
N PHE A 317 7.16 21.70 5.94
CA PHE A 317 7.23 20.46 6.72
C PHE A 317 7.40 19.23 5.82
N ASN A 318 6.62 19.14 4.73
CA ASN A 318 6.65 18.00 3.83
C ASN A 318 8.01 17.80 3.14
N VAL A 319 8.77 18.86 2.88
CA VAL A 319 10.14 18.71 2.33
C VAL A 319 10.99 17.82 3.24
N LEU A 320 10.99 18.10 4.55
CA LEU A 320 11.78 17.33 5.52
C LEU A 320 11.17 15.95 5.80
N ASP A 321 9.84 15.89 5.90
CA ASP A 321 9.11 14.64 6.15
C ASP A 321 9.32 13.64 5.00
N HIS A 322 9.19 14.09 3.74
CA HIS A 322 9.41 13.26 2.56
C HIS A 322 10.86 12.80 2.44
N LEU A 323 11.84 13.68 2.69
CA LEU A 323 13.25 13.27 2.69
C LEU A 323 13.54 12.21 3.76
N ARG A 324 12.98 12.39 4.97
CA ARG A 324 13.10 11.41 6.04
C ARG A 324 12.40 10.10 5.72
N ALA A 325 11.24 10.18 5.11
CA ALA A 325 10.46 9.00 4.70
C ALA A 325 11.16 8.25 3.55
N ASP A 326 11.70 8.96 2.54
CA ASP A 326 12.53 8.37 1.49
C ASP A 326 13.75 7.66 2.08
N ALA A 327 14.43 8.30 3.04
CA ALA A 327 15.58 7.71 3.69
C ALA A 327 15.24 6.43 4.48
N ARG A 328 14.05 6.37 5.08
CA ARG A 328 13.65 5.26 5.95
C ARG A 328 12.91 4.15 5.20
N GLN A 329 11.98 4.52 4.31
CA GLN A 329 11.04 3.59 3.68
C GLN A 329 11.49 3.17 2.28
N LEU A 330 11.89 4.13 1.44
CA LEU A 330 12.28 3.86 0.05
C LEU A 330 13.68 3.23 -0.04
N LEU A 331 14.65 3.76 0.70
CA LEU A 331 16.06 3.32 0.64
C LEU A 331 16.45 2.43 1.81
N GLY A 332 15.94 2.70 3.00
CA GLY A 332 16.49 2.21 4.26
C GLY A 332 17.73 3.01 4.69
N TRP A 333 17.97 3.13 6.00
CA TRP A 333 19.05 3.93 6.55
C TRP A 333 20.45 3.60 6.00
N PRO A 334 20.86 2.31 5.82
CA PRO A 334 22.20 2.00 5.32
C PRO A 334 22.45 2.58 3.93
N LEU A 335 21.48 2.45 3.02
CA LEU A 335 21.62 2.96 1.66
C LEU A 335 21.52 4.49 1.61
N SER A 336 20.75 5.10 2.51
CA SER A 336 20.61 6.56 2.62
C SER A 336 21.90 7.20 3.08
N ILE A 337 22.57 6.64 4.09
CA ILE A 337 23.91 7.09 4.53
C ILE A 337 24.91 6.92 3.40
N THR A 338 24.85 5.80 2.70
CA THR A 338 25.72 5.53 1.53
C THR A 338 25.50 6.56 0.41
N ALA A 339 24.25 6.97 0.16
CA ALA A 339 23.93 7.99 -0.84
C ALA A 339 24.49 9.38 -0.44
N LEU A 340 24.43 9.75 0.84
CA LEU A 340 25.05 10.99 1.34
C LEU A 340 26.57 10.97 1.19
N VAL A 341 27.22 9.88 1.56
CA VAL A 341 28.67 9.69 1.34
C VAL A 341 28.99 9.79 -0.16
N GLY A 342 28.19 9.14 -0.98
CA GLY A 342 28.33 9.18 -2.43
C GLY A 342 28.19 10.58 -3.04
N LEU A 343 27.26 11.37 -2.53
CA LEU A 343 27.12 12.79 -2.93
C LEU A 343 28.40 13.58 -2.65
N VAL A 344 28.95 13.44 -1.44
CA VAL A 344 30.21 14.11 -1.05
C VAL A 344 31.38 13.66 -1.93
N LEU A 345 31.49 12.35 -2.19
CA LEU A 345 32.55 11.80 -3.02
C LEU A 345 32.41 12.21 -4.49
N ALA A 346 31.18 12.26 -5.02
CA ALA A 346 30.89 12.76 -6.36
C ALA A 346 31.27 14.24 -6.50
N ALA A 347 30.95 15.06 -5.49
CA ALA A 347 31.35 16.47 -5.43
C ALA A 347 32.85 16.60 -5.48
N ARG A 348 33.58 15.90 -4.60
CA ARG A 348 35.05 15.92 -4.52
C ARG A 348 35.74 15.35 -5.75
N SER A 349 35.07 14.44 -6.47
CA SER A 349 35.58 13.85 -7.73
C SER A 349 35.26 14.70 -8.98
N GLY A 350 34.58 15.82 -8.82
CA GLY A 350 34.15 16.68 -9.93
C GLY A 350 33.01 16.12 -10.79
N TRP A 351 32.38 15.02 -10.35
CA TRP A 351 31.29 14.34 -11.09
C TRP A 351 30.00 15.12 -11.14
N LEU A 352 29.78 16.05 -10.17
CA LEU A 352 28.56 16.86 -10.13
C LEU A 352 28.34 17.66 -11.41
N ARG A 353 29.42 18.13 -12.05
CA ARG A 353 29.33 18.85 -13.33
C ARG A 353 28.80 17.96 -14.47
N SER A 354 29.03 16.66 -14.44
CA SER A 354 28.48 15.70 -15.40
C SER A 354 27.10 15.18 -15.02
N LEU A 355 26.84 15.06 -13.74
CA LEU A 355 25.58 14.50 -13.19
C LEU A 355 24.50 15.54 -12.91
N TRP A 356 24.80 16.86 -13.01
CA TRP A 356 23.84 17.91 -12.63
C TRP A 356 22.46 17.76 -13.28
N PRO A 357 22.31 17.35 -14.56
CA PRO A 357 20.95 17.21 -15.11
C PRO A 357 20.18 16.04 -14.51
N VAL A 358 20.89 14.97 -14.10
CA VAL A 358 20.30 13.82 -13.40
C VAL A 358 19.87 14.23 -12.00
N LEU A 359 20.71 14.99 -11.29
CA LEU A 359 20.39 15.52 -9.95
C LEU A 359 19.24 16.53 -10.01
N ALA A 360 19.25 17.41 -11.02
CA ALA A 360 18.16 18.36 -11.24
C ALA A 360 16.84 17.65 -11.57
N ALA A 361 16.88 16.54 -12.34
CA ALA A 361 15.71 15.71 -12.57
C ALA A 361 15.14 15.18 -11.25
N GLY A 362 15.99 14.61 -10.39
CA GLY A 362 15.59 14.13 -9.08
C GLY A 362 15.01 15.22 -8.20
N ALA A 363 15.65 16.37 -8.14
CA ALA A 363 15.18 17.51 -7.33
C ALA A 363 13.82 18.04 -7.82
N LEU A 364 13.63 18.20 -9.13
CA LEU A 364 12.37 18.66 -9.69
C LEU A 364 11.25 17.64 -9.51
N LEU A 365 11.53 16.34 -9.72
CA LEU A 365 10.58 15.29 -9.44
C LEU A 365 10.19 15.29 -7.95
N PHE A 366 11.16 15.36 -7.05
CA PHE A 366 10.91 15.45 -5.61
C PHE A 366 10.02 16.66 -5.27
N LEU A 367 10.28 17.82 -5.84
CA LEU A 367 9.47 19.01 -5.60
C LEU A 367 8.01 18.87 -6.05
N THR A 368 7.73 18.05 -7.07
CA THR A 368 6.33 17.76 -7.47
C THR A 368 5.57 16.92 -6.43
N LEU A 369 6.29 16.24 -5.53
CA LEU A 369 5.69 15.39 -4.49
C LEU A 369 5.40 16.16 -3.20
N VAL A 370 6.11 17.25 -2.94
CA VAL A 370 5.98 18.05 -1.71
C VAL A 370 4.55 18.52 -1.41
N PRO A 371 3.72 18.90 -2.41
CA PRO A 371 2.36 19.35 -2.16
C PRO A 371 1.39 18.29 -1.68
N VAL A 372 1.71 17.02 -1.85
CA VAL A 372 0.81 15.88 -1.53
C VAL A 372 1.35 15.05 -0.37
N PHE A 373 0.55 14.15 0.15
CA PHE A 373 1.00 13.21 1.18
C PHE A 373 2.10 12.29 0.67
N TYR A 374 2.99 11.91 1.57
CA TYR A 374 4.06 10.97 1.26
C TYR A 374 3.49 9.60 0.82
N SER A 375 4.07 9.08 -0.24
CA SER A 375 3.89 7.69 -0.66
C SER A 375 5.18 7.20 -1.30
N GLU A 376 5.68 6.05 -0.87
CA GLU A 376 6.84 5.38 -1.49
C GLU A 376 6.61 5.11 -2.98
N ARG A 377 5.35 4.91 -3.39
CA ARG A 377 4.91 4.81 -4.78
C ARG A 377 5.28 6.06 -5.59
N TYR A 378 5.00 7.24 -5.04
CA TYR A 378 5.29 8.49 -5.74
C TYR A 378 6.78 8.79 -5.78
N SER A 379 7.48 8.53 -4.69
CA SER A 379 8.93 8.73 -4.56
C SER A 379 9.76 7.77 -5.43
N LEU A 380 9.17 6.69 -5.93
CA LEU A 380 9.84 5.74 -6.81
C LEU A 380 10.46 6.41 -8.05
N ALA A 381 9.90 7.52 -8.54
CA ALA A 381 10.46 8.30 -9.65
C ALA A 381 11.83 8.92 -9.32
N VAL A 382 12.14 9.16 -8.05
CA VAL A 382 13.42 9.73 -7.58
C VAL A 382 14.45 8.63 -7.27
N LEU A 383 14.01 7.38 -7.07
CA LEU A 383 14.88 6.26 -6.73
C LEU A 383 16.12 6.10 -7.61
N PRO A 384 16.05 6.24 -8.97
CA PRO A 384 17.24 6.09 -9.81
C PRO A 384 18.34 7.11 -9.49
N VAL A 385 17.97 8.32 -9.04
CA VAL A 385 18.91 9.35 -8.61
C VAL A 385 19.55 8.98 -7.29
N TYR A 386 18.78 8.52 -6.32
CA TYR A 386 19.32 8.02 -5.04
C TYR A 386 20.26 6.83 -5.25
N ALA A 387 19.89 5.88 -6.10
CA ALA A 387 20.74 4.75 -6.46
C ALA A 387 22.07 5.22 -7.12
N THR A 388 22.02 6.28 -7.94
CA THR A 388 23.23 6.89 -8.52
C THR A 388 24.14 7.49 -7.46
N LEU A 389 23.57 8.18 -6.49
CA LEU A 389 24.34 8.76 -5.37
C LEU A 389 24.95 7.66 -4.50
N ALA A 390 24.20 6.62 -4.15
CA ALA A 390 24.72 5.48 -3.41
C ALA A 390 25.84 4.77 -4.18
N ALA A 391 25.66 4.56 -5.48
CA ALA A 391 26.68 3.98 -6.37
C ALA A 391 27.96 4.80 -6.44
N ALA A 392 27.85 6.13 -6.37
CA ALA A 392 29.02 7.02 -6.39
C ALA A 392 29.94 6.82 -5.18
N ALA A 393 29.43 6.35 -4.06
CA ALA A 393 30.25 5.98 -2.90
C ALA A 393 31.26 4.88 -3.26
N PHE A 394 30.85 3.89 -4.05
CA PHE A 394 31.66 2.74 -4.40
C PHE A 394 32.49 2.94 -5.68
N ALA A 395 31.93 3.63 -6.67
CA ALA A 395 32.59 3.86 -7.95
C ALA A 395 33.65 4.96 -7.91
N SER A 396 33.62 5.87 -6.92
CA SER A 396 34.56 6.98 -6.82
C SER A 396 36.00 6.51 -6.58
N PRO A 397 36.98 7.01 -7.35
CA PRO A 397 38.41 6.71 -7.10
C PRO A 397 38.86 7.12 -5.69
N ARG A 398 38.27 8.17 -5.13
CA ARG A 398 38.62 8.71 -3.79
C ARG A 398 38.19 7.81 -2.64
N PHE A 399 37.21 6.95 -2.83
CA PHE A 399 36.87 5.92 -1.84
C PHE A 399 38.03 4.92 -1.70
N ALA A 400 38.67 4.52 -2.77
CA ALA A 400 39.85 3.66 -2.73
C ALA A 400 41.00 4.25 -1.91
N MET A 401 41.21 5.58 -2.02
CA MET A 401 42.22 6.30 -1.25
C MET A 401 41.82 6.46 0.22
N ALA A 402 40.53 6.68 0.51
CA ALA A 402 40.02 6.86 1.88
C ALA A 402 40.05 5.57 2.72
N VAL A 403 39.95 4.41 2.08
CA VAL A 403 39.93 3.08 2.74
C VAL A 403 41.35 2.49 2.84
N GLY A 404 42.42 3.29 2.66
CA GLY A 404 43.80 2.85 2.89
C GLY A 404 44.51 2.21 1.70
N GLY A 405 44.09 2.51 0.47
CA GLY A 405 44.77 2.10 -0.76
C GLY A 405 44.42 0.70 -1.27
N ALA A 406 45.27 0.16 -2.16
CA ALA A 406 45.00 -1.13 -2.85
C ALA A 406 44.84 -2.34 -1.93
N GLN A 407 45.40 -2.27 -0.70
CA GLN A 407 45.39 -3.38 0.26
C GLN A 407 43.98 -3.70 0.80
N HIS A 408 43.03 -2.75 0.75
CA HIS A 408 41.66 -2.92 1.26
C HIS A 408 40.59 -2.87 0.17
N LEU A 409 40.95 -3.06 -1.10
CA LEU A 409 40.00 -3.10 -2.22
C LEU A 409 38.95 -4.23 -2.06
N TRP A 410 39.28 -5.30 -1.34
CA TRP A 410 38.35 -6.38 -1.03
C TRP A 410 37.15 -5.91 -0.16
N LEU A 411 37.33 -4.91 0.72
CA LEU A 411 36.22 -4.32 1.49
C LEU A 411 35.19 -3.68 0.56
N LYS A 412 35.62 -3.02 -0.50
CA LYS A 412 34.70 -2.51 -1.53
C LYS A 412 33.89 -3.60 -2.21
N ALA A 413 34.58 -4.71 -2.54
CA ALA A 413 33.93 -5.83 -3.18
C ALA A 413 32.89 -6.52 -2.29
N LEU A 414 32.99 -6.38 -0.96
CA LEU A 414 32.09 -6.98 0.01
C LEU A 414 30.96 -6.05 0.44
N ILE A 415 31.20 -4.74 0.65
CA ILE A 415 30.20 -3.83 1.24
C ILE A 415 28.98 -3.70 0.33
N ALA A 416 29.16 -3.52 -1.00
CA ALA A 416 28.04 -3.37 -1.92
C ALA A 416 27.17 -4.64 -2.03
N PRO A 417 27.72 -5.86 -2.19
CA PRO A 417 26.96 -7.09 -2.11
C PRO A 417 26.28 -7.33 -0.76
N VAL A 418 26.92 -6.96 0.36
CA VAL A 418 26.32 -7.10 1.70
C VAL A 418 25.11 -6.16 1.84
N LEU A 419 25.21 -4.90 1.40
CA LEU A 419 24.09 -3.97 1.39
C LEU A 419 22.96 -4.47 0.47
N ALA A 420 23.31 -5.03 -0.68
CA ALA A 420 22.35 -5.63 -1.60
C ALA A 420 21.67 -6.87 -0.98
N ALA A 421 22.42 -7.76 -0.35
CA ALA A 421 21.89 -8.92 0.35
C ALA A 421 20.93 -8.51 1.50
N LEU A 422 21.29 -7.49 2.28
CA LEU A 422 20.44 -6.94 3.33
C LEU A 422 19.15 -6.34 2.75
N ALA A 423 19.23 -5.62 1.64
CA ALA A 423 18.06 -5.07 0.95
C ALA A 423 17.14 -6.17 0.41
N ILE A 424 17.72 -7.23 -0.18
CA ILE A 424 16.98 -8.38 -0.68
C ILE A 424 16.27 -9.12 0.45
N THR A 425 16.98 -9.43 1.55
CA THR A 425 16.38 -10.19 2.67
C THR A 425 15.26 -9.42 3.34
N THR A 426 15.43 -8.11 3.57
CA THR A 426 14.36 -7.25 4.09
C THR A 426 13.19 -7.12 3.10
N GLY A 427 13.48 -7.10 1.81
CA GLY A 427 12.47 -7.08 0.75
C GLY A 427 11.65 -8.37 0.72
N ILE A 428 12.27 -9.53 0.72
CA ILE A 428 11.60 -10.83 0.72
C ILE A 428 10.63 -10.95 1.89
N THR A 429 11.05 -10.58 3.10
CA THR A 429 10.19 -10.67 4.30
C THR A 429 8.98 -9.75 4.22
N ARG A 430 9.11 -8.57 3.60
CA ARG A 430 8.00 -7.64 3.39
C ARG A 430 7.03 -8.14 2.32
N GLU A 431 7.55 -8.60 1.18
CA GLU A 431 6.71 -9.07 0.09
C GLU A 431 5.99 -10.38 0.43
N ALA A 432 6.60 -11.28 1.19
CA ALA A 432 5.93 -12.48 1.68
C ALA A 432 4.65 -12.12 2.45
N ARG A 433 4.72 -11.15 3.37
CA ARG A 433 3.53 -10.67 4.11
C ARG A 433 2.48 -10.06 3.19
N THR A 434 2.90 -9.38 2.13
CA THR A 434 1.97 -8.80 1.15
C THR A 434 1.23 -9.89 0.38
N PHE A 435 1.93 -10.96 -0.01
CA PHE A 435 1.29 -12.09 -0.71
C PHE A 435 0.30 -12.83 0.17
N ASP A 436 0.55 -12.95 1.48
CA ASP A 436 -0.39 -13.53 2.43
C ASP A 436 -1.68 -12.69 2.57
N GLN A 437 -1.63 -11.39 2.23
CA GLN A 437 -2.76 -10.48 2.31
C GLN A 437 -3.51 -10.27 0.98
N LEU A 438 -3.09 -10.93 -0.11
CA LEU A 438 -3.78 -10.80 -1.40
C LEU A 438 -5.24 -11.27 -1.29
N PRO A 439 -6.20 -10.57 -1.94
CA PRO A 439 -7.63 -10.87 -1.83
C PRO A 439 -8.03 -12.07 -2.71
N ILE A 440 -7.51 -13.25 -2.39
CA ILE A 440 -7.72 -14.48 -3.16
C ILE A 440 -9.18 -14.91 -3.21
N GLU A 441 -9.97 -14.57 -2.19
CA GLU A 441 -11.41 -14.82 -2.10
C GLU A 441 -12.19 -14.20 -3.26
N VAL A 442 -11.69 -13.10 -3.83
CA VAL A 442 -12.29 -12.43 -4.99
C VAL A 442 -12.23 -13.29 -6.24
N LEU A 443 -11.22 -14.15 -6.40
CA LEU A 443 -11.10 -15.02 -7.57
C LEU A 443 -12.25 -16.03 -7.63
N ASP A 444 -12.61 -16.60 -6.47
CA ASP A 444 -13.69 -17.57 -6.36
C ASP A 444 -15.05 -16.89 -6.46
N ALA A 445 -15.23 -15.77 -5.74
CA ALA A 445 -16.43 -14.95 -5.85
C ALA A 445 -16.63 -14.43 -7.28
N GLY A 446 -15.56 -14.02 -7.96
CA GLY A 446 -15.61 -13.57 -9.35
C GLY A 446 -16.00 -14.68 -10.31
N ARG A 447 -15.53 -15.92 -10.11
CA ARG A 447 -15.96 -17.08 -10.89
C ARG A 447 -17.44 -17.38 -10.67
N ALA A 448 -17.91 -17.35 -9.43
CA ALA A 448 -19.31 -17.51 -9.10
C ALA A 448 -20.16 -16.41 -9.75
N LEU A 449 -19.77 -15.14 -9.62
CA LEU A 449 -20.46 -14.01 -10.23
C LEU A 449 -20.52 -14.15 -11.77
N LYS A 450 -19.41 -14.50 -12.41
CA LYS A 450 -19.32 -14.67 -13.87
C LYS A 450 -20.26 -15.74 -14.40
N SER A 451 -20.52 -16.81 -13.64
CA SER A 451 -21.45 -17.88 -14.02
C SER A 451 -22.92 -17.50 -13.85
N LEU A 452 -23.23 -16.52 -13.00
CA LEU A 452 -24.60 -16.14 -12.62
C LEU A 452 -25.05 -14.82 -13.28
N ARG A 453 -24.11 -13.97 -13.67
CA ARG A 453 -24.40 -12.65 -14.19
C ARG A 453 -25.09 -12.68 -15.56
N ARG A 454 -25.80 -11.59 -15.89
CA ARG A 454 -26.25 -11.24 -17.23
C ARG A 454 -25.35 -10.17 -17.85
N PRO A 455 -25.25 -10.08 -19.17
CA PRO A 455 -24.53 -8.98 -19.82
C PRO A 455 -25.02 -7.61 -19.34
N GLY A 456 -24.11 -6.74 -18.91
CA GLY A 456 -24.44 -5.41 -18.42
C GLY A 456 -24.79 -5.31 -16.93
N ASP A 457 -24.85 -6.42 -16.19
CA ASP A 457 -25.08 -6.38 -14.75
C ASP A 457 -24.03 -5.52 -14.03
N GLY A 458 -24.49 -4.71 -13.06
CA GLY A 458 -23.64 -3.96 -12.13
C GLY A 458 -23.44 -4.69 -10.81
N VAL A 459 -22.22 -4.57 -10.24
CA VAL A 459 -21.90 -5.07 -8.90
C VAL A 459 -21.43 -3.93 -8.01
N ILE A 460 -22.14 -3.74 -6.90
CA ILE A 460 -21.74 -2.79 -5.85
C ILE A 460 -20.59 -3.38 -5.05
N SER A 461 -19.46 -2.67 -5.00
CA SER A 461 -18.29 -3.02 -4.21
C SER A 461 -17.42 -1.79 -3.93
N ARG A 462 -16.62 -1.83 -2.88
CA ARG A 462 -15.65 -0.75 -2.57
C ARG A 462 -14.48 -0.76 -3.55
N LYS A 463 -14.11 -1.92 -4.06
CA LYS A 463 -12.96 -2.14 -4.94
C LYS A 463 -13.39 -2.86 -6.23
N GLY A 464 -12.86 -2.42 -7.36
CA GLY A 464 -13.23 -2.92 -8.69
C GLY A 464 -12.81 -4.37 -9.01
N HIS A 465 -12.12 -5.06 -8.10
CA HIS A 465 -11.60 -6.41 -8.32
C HIS A 465 -12.70 -7.40 -8.68
N ILE A 466 -13.79 -7.44 -7.90
CA ILE A 466 -14.91 -8.36 -8.14
C ILE A 466 -15.59 -8.09 -9.50
N ALA A 467 -15.75 -6.83 -9.87
CA ALA A 467 -16.31 -6.44 -11.15
C ALA A 467 -15.44 -6.91 -12.31
N TYR A 468 -14.12 -6.80 -12.18
CA TYR A 468 -13.17 -7.24 -13.19
C TYR A 468 -13.23 -8.77 -13.42
N TYR A 469 -13.13 -9.56 -12.34
CA TYR A 469 -13.14 -11.03 -12.44
C TYR A 469 -14.52 -11.59 -12.74
N GLY A 470 -15.59 -10.93 -12.29
CA GLY A 470 -16.99 -11.26 -12.59
C GLY A 470 -17.44 -10.77 -13.96
N ASP A 471 -16.61 -9.95 -14.65
CA ASP A 471 -16.96 -9.33 -15.93
C ASP A 471 -18.28 -8.55 -15.84
N CYS A 472 -18.42 -7.73 -14.78
CA CYS A 472 -19.56 -6.86 -14.50
C CYS A 472 -19.16 -5.39 -14.56
N THR A 473 -20.15 -4.49 -14.60
CA THR A 473 -19.91 -3.06 -14.45
C THR A 473 -19.60 -2.74 -12.98
N PRO A 474 -18.48 -2.07 -12.66
CA PRO A 474 -18.18 -1.68 -11.30
C PRO A 474 -19.12 -0.54 -10.86
N VAL A 475 -19.78 -0.72 -9.71
CA VAL A 475 -20.61 0.28 -9.05
C VAL A 475 -19.99 0.55 -7.69
N ALA A 476 -19.66 1.82 -7.40
CA ALA A 476 -19.01 2.17 -6.14
C ALA A 476 -19.93 1.90 -4.96
N PHE A 477 -19.38 1.39 -3.85
CA PHE A 477 -20.16 1.22 -2.61
C PHE A 477 -20.50 2.59 -2.02
N PRO A 478 -21.80 2.94 -1.83
CA PRO A 478 -22.19 4.27 -1.42
C PRO A 478 -21.83 4.57 0.04
N PHE A 479 -21.92 5.84 0.42
CA PHE A 479 -21.85 6.28 1.83
C PHE A 479 -23.23 6.19 2.51
N ALA A 480 -23.95 5.08 2.31
CA ALA A 480 -25.20 4.81 3.00
C ALA A 480 -24.96 4.40 4.46
N ASN A 481 -25.89 4.74 5.34
CA ASN A 481 -25.82 4.41 6.76
C ASN A 481 -26.84 3.33 7.18
N ASN A 482 -27.74 2.94 6.27
CA ASN A 482 -28.79 1.94 6.51
C ASN A 482 -29.13 1.16 5.24
N ILE A 483 -29.90 0.09 5.39
CA ILE A 483 -30.31 -0.78 4.30
C ILE A 483 -31.14 -0.04 3.25
N GLU A 484 -32.04 0.83 3.67
CA GLU A 484 -32.89 1.59 2.76
C GLU A 484 -32.06 2.48 1.81
N GLY A 485 -31.10 3.24 2.36
CA GLY A 485 -30.18 4.06 1.56
C GLY A 485 -29.34 3.24 0.59
N LEU A 486 -28.86 2.07 1.00
CA LEU A 486 -28.13 1.16 0.12
C LEU A 486 -29.03 0.61 -0.98
N ALA A 487 -30.27 0.27 -0.68
CA ALA A 487 -31.25 -0.25 -1.64
C ALA A 487 -31.69 0.81 -2.65
N ASN A 488 -31.89 2.07 -2.21
CA ASN A 488 -32.20 3.19 -3.08
C ASN A 488 -31.07 3.40 -4.10
N TYR A 489 -29.83 3.41 -3.61
CA TYR A 489 -28.65 3.53 -4.47
C TYR A 489 -28.51 2.33 -5.45
N ALA A 490 -28.79 1.12 -5.00
CA ALA A 490 -28.77 -0.06 -5.87
C ALA A 490 -29.79 0.05 -7.01
N ARG A 491 -31.00 0.57 -6.74
CA ARG A 491 -32.03 0.84 -7.76
C ARG A 491 -31.58 1.93 -8.74
N GLU A 492 -31.08 3.06 -8.25
CA GLU A 492 -30.63 4.18 -9.07
C GLU A 492 -29.46 3.77 -10.00
N SER A 493 -28.51 3.01 -9.46
CA SER A 493 -27.34 2.50 -10.22
C SER A 493 -27.66 1.27 -11.05
N LYS A 494 -28.88 0.72 -10.98
CA LYS A 494 -29.31 -0.53 -11.62
C LYS A 494 -28.38 -1.71 -11.30
N ALA A 495 -27.82 -1.72 -10.09
CA ALA A 495 -26.96 -2.79 -9.64
C ALA A 495 -27.80 -4.03 -9.27
N ARG A 496 -27.41 -5.19 -9.81
CA ARG A 496 -28.04 -6.48 -9.51
C ARG A 496 -27.27 -7.26 -8.46
N TRP A 497 -26.03 -6.90 -8.22
CA TRP A 497 -25.12 -7.64 -7.34
C TRP A 497 -24.54 -6.72 -6.27
N LEU A 498 -24.35 -7.28 -5.09
CA LEU A 498 -23.65 -6.64 -3.97
C LEU A 498 -22.57 -7.59 -3.48
N TYR A 499 -21.34 -7.11 -3.46
CA TYR A 499 -20.21 -7.83 -2.89
C TYR A 499 -19.79 -7.15 -1.59
N MET A 500 -19.77 -7.93 -0.51
CA MET A 500 -19.36 -7.48 0.81
C MET A 500 -18.14 -8.27 1.23
N SER A 501 -17.04 -7.60 1.53
CA SER A 501 -15.81 -8.18 2.05
C SER A 501 -15.26 -7.32 3.18
N TRP A 502 -14.11 -7.69 3.74
CA TRP A 502 -13.54 -6.97 4.85
C TRP A 502 -13.26 -5.47 4.57
N PRO A 503 -12.79 -5.02 3.37
CA PRO A 503 -12.60 -3.59 3.10
C PRO A 503 -13.92 -2.80 3.05
N GLU A 504 -14.99 -3.42 2.56
CA GLU A 504 -16.33 -2.84 2.62
C GLU A 504 -16.77 -2.68 4.07
N ALA A 505 -16.60 -3.71 4.88
CA ALA A 505 -16.99 -3.72 6.28
C ALA A 505 -16.25 -2.66 7.09
N GLU A 506 -14.93 -2.55 6.97
CA GLU A 506 -14.12 -1.53 7.65
C GLU A 506 -14.52 -0.10 7.28
N THR A 507 -14.82 0.14 6.00
CA THR A 507 -15.19 1.48 5.53
C THR A 507 -16.68 1.80 5.68
N ARG A 508 -17.51 0.78 5.88
CA ARG A 508 -18.98 0.87 6.05
C ARG A 508 -19.44 0.02 7.23
N PRO A 509 -19.04 0.39 8.46
CA PRO A 509 -19.25 -0.44 9.65
C PRO A 509 -20.72 -0.74 9.94
N ALA A 510 -21.64 0.10 9.48
CA ALA A 510 -23.08 -0.14 9.60
C ALA A 510 -23.57 -1.43 8.90
N PHE A 511 -22.76 -1.98 7.98
CA PHE A 511 -23.10 -3.16 7.18
C PHE A 511 -22.26 -4.40 7.51
N TYR A 512 -21.53 -4.41 8.64
CA TYR A 512 -20.74 -5.59 9.04
C TYR A 512 -21.57 -6.89 9.02
N PHE A 513 -22.83 -6.84 9.45
CA PHE A 513 -23.75 -7.99 9.45
C PHE A 513 -23.89 -8.68 8.09
N LEU A 514 -23.62 -7.99 6.96
CA LEU A 514 -23.64 -8.60 5.64
C LEU A 514 -22.49 -9.60 5.41
N LEU A 515 -21.53 -9.72 6.30
CA LEU A 515 -20.56 -10.81 6.30
C LEU A 515 -21.05 -12.06 7.04
N ASP A 516 -22.14 -11.94 7.82
CA ASP A 516 -22.81 -13.06 8.45
C ASP A 516 -23.97 -13.55 7.58
N THR A 517 -23.81 -14.69 6.92
CA THR A 517 -24.87 -15.27 6.06
C THR A 517 -26.12 -15.69 6.81
N ALA A 518 -26.07 -15.77 8.14
CA ALA A 518 -27.26 -16.00 9.00
C ALA A 518 -28.09 -14.71 9.18
N ALA A 519 -27.52 -13.54 8.91
CA ALA A 519 -28.25 -12.26 8.94
C ALA A 519 -29.10 -12.08 7.68
N VAL A 520 -30.24 -12.75 7.64
CA VAL A 520 -31.15 -12.71 6.48
C VAL A 520 -31.72 -11.30 6.32
N VAL A 521 -31.43 -10.69 5.15
CA VAL A 521 -31.96 -9.39 4.73
C VAL A 521 -32.96 -9.58 3.60
N PRO A 522 -34.19 -9.04 3.71
CA PRO A 522 -35.19 -9.14 2.63
C PRO A 522 -34.63 -8.64 1.30
N GLY A 523 -34.84 -9.41 0.24
CA GLY A 523 -34.36 -9.08 -1.11
C GLY A 523 -32.85 -9.24 -1.35
N LEU A 524 -32.07 -9.72 -0.37
CA LEU A 524 -30.68 -10.16 -0.58
C LEU A 524 -30.60 -11.68 -0.50
N THR A 525 -30.07 -12.30 -1.55
CA THR A 525 -29.82 -13.74 -1.59
C THR A 525 -28.31 -13.98 -1.67
N ALA A 526 -27.71 -14.61 -0.67
CA ALA A 526 -26.31 -15.00 -0.70
C ALA A 526 -26.11 -16.10 -1.75
N ARG A 527 -25.31 -15.81 -2.77
CA ARG A 527 -24.97 -16.74 -3.86
C ARG A 527 -23.62 -17.37 -3.71
N PHE A 528 -22.74 -16.73 -2.96
CA PHE A 528 -21.42 -17.23 -2.62
C PHE A 528 -20.98 -16.64 -1.27
N ALA A 529 -20.38 -17.47 -0.44
CA ALA A 529 -19.66 -17.08 0.77
C ALA A 529 -18.28 -17.71 0.72
N SER A 530 -17.25 -16.92 0.98
CA SER A 530 -15.88 -17.40 0.92
C SER A 530 -15.55 -18.24 2.16
N PRO A 531 -14.92 -19.43 2.00
CA PRO A 531 -14.50 -20.25 3.11
C PRO A 531 -13.16 -19.80 3.74
N THR A 532 -12.42 -18.92 3.08
CA THR A 532 -11.04 -18.58 3.48
C THR A 532 -10.93 -17.23 4.16
N ARG A 533 -11.61 -16.22 3.62
CA ARG A 533 -11.64 -14.86 4.15
C ARG A 533 -13.06 -14.31 4.07
N PRO A 534 -13.46 -13.43 5.02
CA PRO A 534 -14.81 -12.91 5.05
C PRO A 534 -15.20 -12.18 3.77
N ALA A 535 -16.01 -12.80 2.97
CA ALA A 535 -16.57 -12.21 1.75
C ALA A 535 -17.86 -12.93 1.35
N VAL A 536 -18.89 -12.17 1.02
CA VAL A 536 -20.19 -12.67 0.57
C VAL A 536 -20.62 -11.94 -0.68
N LEU A 537 -21.08 -12.69 -1.67
CA LEU A 537 -21.71 -12.18 -2.89
C LEU A 537 -23.22 -12.36 -2.79
N TYR A 538 -23.94 -11.26 -2.87
CA TYR A 538 -25.41 -11.23 -2.84
C TYR A 538 -25.97 -10.89 -4.23
N GLU A 539 -27.06 -11.58 -4.59
CA GLU A 539 -27.96 -11.14 -5.65
C GLU A 539 -29.03 -10.23 -5.01
N ILE A 540 -29.25 -9.07 -5.63
CA ILE A 540 -30.25 -8.09 -5.23
C ILE A 540 -31.55 -8.44 -5.94
N GLY A 541 -32.60 -8.70 -5.18
CA GLY A 541 -33.95 -9.02 -5.66
C GLY A 541 -34.99 -8.06 -5.13
N GLU A 542 -36.25 -8.41 -5.36
CA GLU A 542 -37.41 -7.66 -4.86
C GLU A 542 -37.44 -7.65 -3.32
N GLY A 543 -37.90 -6.55 -2.74
CA GLY A 543 -37.96 -6.37 -1.29
C GLY A 543 -36.67 -5.86 -0.66
N PHE A 544 -35.59 -5.70 -1.41
CA PHE A 544 -34.37 -5.08 -0.85
C PHE A 544 -34.63 -3.61 -0.46
N GLY A 545 -34.35 -3.29 0.78
CA GLY A 545 -34.62 -1.99 1.42
C GLY A 545 -35.54 -2.10 2.61
N ALA A 546 -36.27 -3.21 2.78
CA ALA A 546 -37.03 -3.48 3.97
C ALA A 546 -36.10 -3.80 5.15
N THR A 547 -36.33 -3.19 6.30
CA THR A 547 -35.56 -3.45 7.52
C THR A 547 -35.92 -4.83 8.08
N PRO A 548 -34.95 -5.73 8.26
CA PRO A 548 -35.21 -7.05 8.86
C PRO A 548 -35.74 -6.93 10.29
N GLY A 549 -36.67 -7.80 10.66
CA GLY A 549 -37.26 -7.80 12.01
C GLY A 549 -36.23 -7.99 13.12
N TRP A 550 -35.17 -8.77 12.88
CA TRP A 550 -34.09 -8.99 13.85
C TRP A 550 -33.30 -7.70 14.19
N MET A 551 -33.30 -6.69 13.32
CA MET A 551 -32.65 -5.39 13.57
C MET A 551 -33.35 -4.57 14.66
N ALA A 552 -34.64 -4.86 14.95
CA ALA A 552 -35.34 -4.22 16.01
C ALA A 552 -35.02 -4.83 17.42
N ASN A 553 -34.28 -5.95 17.43
CA ASN A 553 -33.79 -6.58 18.63
C ASN A 553 -32.29 -6.32 18.80
N ASP A 554 -31.93 -5.47 19.77
CA ASP A 554 -30.54 -5.06 20.00
C ASP A 554 -29.59 -6.25 20.25
N THR A 555 -30.07 -7.31 20.90
CA THR A 555 -29.27 -8.50 21.18
C THR A 555 -28.99 -9.30 19.90
N LEU A 556 -30.00 -9.51 19.05
CA LEU A 556 -29.81 -10.17 17.76
C LEU A 556 -28.95 -9.34 16.80
N PHE A 557 -29.19 -8.03 16.77
CA PHE A 557 -28.37 -7.11 15.97
C PHE A 557 -26.91 -7.19 16.41
N THR A 558 -26.65 -7.09 17.72
CA THR A 558 -25.29 -7.18 18.27
C THR A 558 -24.64 -8.53 17.96
N TRP A 559 -25.42 -9.62 18.04
CA TRP A 559 -24.91 -10.96 17.73
C TRP A 559 -24.45 -11.08 16.27
N HIS A 560 -25.25 -10.65 15.28
CA HIS A 560 -24.85 -10.66 13.88
C HIS A 560 -23.63 -9.77 13.62
N MET A 561 -23.57 -8.61 14.27
CA MET A 561 -22.42 -7.71 14.16
C MET A 561 -21.14 -8.35 14.73
N LEU A 562 -21.22 -9.01 15.88
CA LEU A 562 -20.08 -9.68 16.51
C LEU A 562 -19.62 -10.88 15.69
N ARG A 563 -20.54 -11.71 15.18
CA ARG A 563 -20.22 -12.83 14.28
C ARG A 563 -19.45 -12.37 13.04
N ALA A 564 -19.86 -11.26 12.46
CA ALA A 564 -19.16 -10.69 11.30
C ALA A 564 -17.79 -10.12 11.70
N ARG A 565 -17.71 -9.39 12.80
CA ARG A 565 -16.45 -8.76 13.25
C ARG A 565 -15.41 -9.78 13.68
N THR A 566 -15.76 -10.85 14.37
CA THR A 566 -14.81 -11.91 14.75
C THR A 566 -14.21 -12.66 13.57
N GLN A 567 -14.84 -12.61 12.39
CA GLN A 567 -14.25 -13.15 11.16
C GLN A 567 -13.11 -12.27 10.61
N ILE A 568 -13.13 -10.97 10.90
CA ILE A 568 -12.11 -10.02 10.46
C ILE A 568 -11.03 -9.85 11.53
N ASP A 569 -11.44 -9.52 12.74
CA ASP A 569 -10.56 -9.27 13.88
C ASP A 569 -10.31 -10.55 14.67
N THR A 570 -9.68 -11.54 14.03
CA THR A 570 -9.45 -12.88 14.60
C THR A 570 -8.48 -12.90 15.78
N GLN A 571 -7.82 -11.79 16.09
CA GLN A 571 -6.85 -11.67 17.17
C GLN A 571 -7.34 -10.81 18.36
N ASP A 572 -8.61 -10.40 18.37
CA ASP A 572 -9.18 -9.61 19.46
C ASP A 572 -9.98 -10.51 20.44
N PRO A 573 -9.41 -10.87 21.61
CA PRO A 573 -10.07 -11.72 22.59
C PRO A 573 -11.32 -11.05 23.21
N GLN A 574 -11.42 -9.71 23.14
CA GLN A 574 -12.59 -8.99 23.65
C GLN A 574 -13.82 -9.25 22.79
N LEU A 575 -13.67 -9.24 21.47
CA LEU A 575 -14.77 -9.52 20.54
C LEU A 575 -15.32 -10.95 20.75
N PHE A 576 -14.43 -11.94 20.88
CA PHE A 576 -14.83 -13.32 21.15
C PHE A 576 -15.51 -13.47 22.51
N THR A 577 -15.07 -12.76 23.54
CA THR A 577 -15.72 -12.74 24.85
C THR A 577 -17.14 -12.16 24.76
N GLN A 578 -17.31 -11.07 24.01
CA GLN A 578 -18.62 -10.47 23.78
C GLN A 578 -19.53 -11.40 22.99
N LEU A 579 -19.01 -12.03 21.91
CA LEU A 579 -19.77 -13.00 21.13
C LEU A 579 -20.23 -14.19 22.00
N ALA A 580 -19.34 -14.73 22.82
CA ALA A 580 -19.67 -15.81 23.74
C ALA A 580 -20.83 -15.42 24.67
N THR A 581 -20.77 -14.22 25.26
CA THR A 581 -21.78 -13.72 26.18
C THR A 581 -23.14 -13.53 25.49
N VAL A 582 -23.13 -12.91 24.30
CA VAL A 582 -24.37 -12.65 23.55
C VAL A 582 -24.96 -13.94 23.02
N SER A 583 -24.16 -14.89 22.55
CA SER A 583 -24.58 -16.21 22.08
C SER A 583 -25.20 -17.01 23.26
N TRP A 584 -24.64 -16.92 24.46
CA TRP A 584 -25.22 -17.50 25.66
C TRP A 584 -26.62 -16.92 25.97
N VAL A 585 -26.76 -15.59 25.93
CA VAL A 585 -28.06 -14.92 26.20
C VAL A 585 -29.12 -15.33 25.17
N LEU A 586 -28.75 -15.56 23.94
CA LEU A 586 -29.65 -16.01 22.87
C LEU A 586 -29.93 -17.52 22.88
N GLY A 587 -29.26 -18.29 23.75
CA GLY A 587 -29.40 -19.74 23.81
C GLY A 587 -28.62 -20.51 22.74
N HIS A 588 -27.71 -19.86 22.03
CA HIS A 588 -26.77 -20.49 21.06
C HIS A 588 -25.60 -21.14 21.81
N ILE A 589 -25.90 -22.17 22.64
CA ILE A 589 -24.94 -22.74 23.60
C ILE A 589 -23.65 -23.25 22.98
N PRO A 590 -23.65 -24.02 21.86
CA PRO A 590 -22.42 -24.47 21.22
C PRO A 590 -21.56 -23.32 20.76
N GLU A 591 -22.15 -22.29 20.17
CA GLU A 591 -21.41 -21.11 19.69
C GLU A 591 -20.83 -20.29 20.86
N ALA A 592 -21.58 -20.16 21.97
CA ALA A 592 -21.10 -19.50 23.18
C ALA A 592 -19.84 -20.20 23.74
N ARG A 593 -19.85 -21.56 23.79
CA ARG A 593 -18.67 -22.34 24.17
C ARG A 593 -17.49 -22.12 23.24
N ASP A 594 -17.73 -22.23 21.93
CA ASP A 594 -16.66 -22.11 20.91
C ASP A 594 -16.05 -20.71 20.91
N ALA A 595 -16.87 -19.66 21.03
CA ALA A 595 -16.41 -18.28 21.14
C ALA A 595 -15.63 -18.04 22.46
N ALA A 596 -16.10 -18.59 23.60
CA ALA A 596 -15.38 -18.50 24.87
C ALA A 596 -13.98 -19.16 24.76
N ASN A 597 -13.90 -20.36 24.16
CA ASN A 597 -12.65 -21.06 23.94
C ASN A 597 -11.73 -20.27 23.03
N ALA A 598 -12.23 -19.66 21.95
CA ALA A 598 -11.45 -18.78 21.08
C ALA A 598 -10.89 -17.57 21.84
N ALA A 599 -11.69 -16.91 22.68
CA ALA A 599 -11.23 -15.83 23.54
C ALA A 599 -10.09 -16.26 24.46
N LEU A 600 -10.22 -17.43 25.10
CA LEU A 600 -9.25 -17.98 26.05
C LEU A 600 -7.98 -18.50 25.38
N ALA A 601 -8.05 -18.93 24.12
CA ALA A 601 -6.88 -19.29 23.33
C ALA A 601 -6.00 -18.06 23.04
N LEU A 602 -6.61 -16.87 22.90
CA LEU A 602 -5.92 -15.59 22.67
C LEU A 602 -5.43 -14.94 23.97
N ASP A 603 -6.28 -14.99 25.01
CA ASP A 603 -5.99 -14.44 26.34
C ASP A 603 -6.55 -15.36 27.43
N PRO A 604 -5.71 -16.24 28.01
CA PRO A 604 -6.13 -17.17 29.07
C PRO A 604 -6.59 -16.50 30.36
N ASN A 605 -6.32 -15.20 30.54
CA ASN A 605 -6.66 -14.47 31.75
C ASN A 605 -7.98 -13.68 31.63
N ARG A 606 -8.86 -14.07 30.75
CA ARG A 606 -10.19 -13.48 30.59
C ARG A 606 -11.22 -14.13 31.49
N ARG A 607 -11.47 -13.52 32.65
CA ARG A 607 -12.41 -14.03 33.65
C ARG A 607 -13.84 -14.23 33.09
N GLU A 608 -14.36 -13.23 32.36
CA GLU A 608 -15.71 -13.27 31.77
C GLU A 608 -15.86 -14.42 30.74
N ALA A 609 -14.81 -14.72 29.99
CA ALA A 609 -14.78 -15.83 29.05
C ALA A 609 -14.83 -17.19 29.80
N HIS A 610 -14.08 -17.32 30.91
CA HIS A 610 -14.17 -18.52 31.77
C HIS A 610 -15.56 -18.71 32.40
N VAL A 611 -16.17 -17.62 32.85
CA VAL A 611 -17.57 -17.69 33.41
C VAL A 611 -18.56 -18.13 32.33
N THR A 612 -18.46 -17.56 31.11
CA THR A 612 -19.35 -17.92 30.00
C THR A 612 -19.09 -19.33 29.51
N LEU A 613 -17.83 -19.78 29.43
CA LEU A 613 -17.49 -21.17 29.15
C LEU A 613 -18.10 -22.10 30.16
N GLY A 614 -17.97 -21.82 31.45
CA GLY A 614 -18.56 -22.63 32.51
C GLY A 614 -20.10 -22.72 32.41
N ARG A 615 -20.77 -21.61 32.07
CA ARG A 615 -22.23 -21.61 31.81
C ARG A 615 -22.59 -22.51 30.62
N ALA A 616 -21.85 -22.42 29.53
CA ALA A 616 -22.07 -23.22 28.32
C ALA A 616 -21.84 -24.71 28.61
N GLU A 617 -20.77 -25.07 29.32
CA GLU A 617 -20.44 -26.46 29.66
C GLU A 617 -21.47 -27.08 30.60
N VAL A 618 -22.01 -26.31 31.58
CA VAL A 618 -23.15 -26.78 32.41
C VAL A 618 -24.36 -27.11 31.53
N ALA A 619 -24.69 -26.24 30.58
CA ALA A 619 -25.85 -26.44 29.71
C ALA A 619 -25.67 -27.63 28.74
N LEU A 620 -24.39 -27.95 28.37
CA LEU A 620 -24.04 -29.10 27.55
C LEU A 620 -23.87 -30.40 28.36
N GLY A 621 -23.91 -30.33 29.70
CA GLY A 621 -23.76 -31.48 30.58
C GLY A 621 -22.31 -31.86 30.91
N ASP A 622 -21.33 -31.07 30.45
CA ASP A 622 -19.92 -31.25 30.84
C ASP A 622 -19.64 -30.52 32.18
N TYR A 623 -20.04 -31.14 33.25
CA TYR A 623 -19.82 -30.55 34.58
C TYR A 623 -18.37 -30.50 35.02
N ALA A 624 -17.52 -31.39 34.48
CA ALA A 624 -16.09 -31.39 34.77
C ALA A 624 -15.41 -30.20 34.09
N GLY A 625 -15.70 -29.96 32.80
CA GLY A 625 -15.26 -28.76 32.06
C GLY A 625 -15.76 -27.47 32.72
N ALA A 626 -17.04 -27.43 33.11
CA ALA A 626 -17.64 -26.29 33.82
C ALA A 626 -16.91 -25.96 35.13
N ARG A 627 -16.60 -26.97 35.94
CA ARG A 627 -15.83 -26.78 37.20
C ARG A 627 -14.43 -26.22 36.91
N ALA A 628 -13.77 -26.74 35.91
CA ALA A 628 -12.42 -26.22 35.53
C ALA A 628 -12.50 -24.75 35.12
N ALA A 629 -13.49 -24.39 34.28
CA ALA A 629 -13.67 -23.02 33.79
C ALA A 629 -14.02 -22.05 34.96
N TYR A 630 -15.03 -22.37 35.76
CA TYR A 630 -15.36 -21.52 36.91
C TYR A 630 -14.26 -21.47 37.96
N GLY A 631 -13.53 -22.59 38.16
CA GLY A 631 -12.38 -22.64 39.06
C GLY A 631 -11.26 -21.64 38.62
N ARG A 632 -11.05 -21.53 37.33
CA ARG A 632 -10.10 -20.51 36.78
C ARG A 632 -10.64 -19.10 37.02
N ALA A 633 -11.93 -18.84 36.77
CA ALA A 633 -12.53 -17.55 37.05
C ALA A 633 -12.40 -17.17 38.56
N MET A 634 -12.62 -18.12 39.47
CA MET A 634 -12.46 -17.92 40.90
C MET A 634 -11.01 -17.71 41.34
N GLN A 635 -10.02 -18.28 40.65
CA GLN A 635 -8.61 -18.01 40.88
C GLN A 635 -8.25 -16.54 40.53
N MET A 636 -8.88 -15.97 39.51
CA MET A 636 -8.68 -14.57 39.09
C MET A 636 -9.40 -13.59 40.02
N ASP A 637 -10.65 -13.90 40.38
CA ASP A 637 -11.42 -13.14 41.36
C ASP A 637 -12.17 -14.09 42.31
N PRO A 638 -11.58 -14.33 43.48
CA PRO A 638 -12.18 -15.17 44.50
C PRO A 638 -13.55 -14.67 45.04
N ARG A 639 -13.91 -13.42 44.77
CA ARG A 639 -15.18 -12.82 45.23
C ARG A 639 -16.25 -12.79 44.16
N ASP A 640 -15.95 -13.21 42.93
CA ASP A 640 -16.90 -13.23 41.82
C ASP A 640 -18.11 -14.13 42.16
N PRO A 641 -19.33 -13.56 42.29
CA PRO A 641 -20.50 -14.34 42.66
C PRO A 641 -20.92 -15.32 41.57
N ASP A 642 -20.80 -14.93 40.29
CA ASP A 642 -21.18 -15.75 39.15
C ASP A 642 -20.30 -17.00 39.03
N ALA A 643 -19.00 -16.80 39.20
CA ALA A 643 -18.04 -17.90 39.20
C ALA A 643 -18.30 -18.89 40.39
N ARG A 644 -18.58 -18.36 41.60
CA ARG A 644 -18.87 -19.18 42.76
C ARG A 644 -20.18 -19.94 42.64
N VAL A 645 -21.25 -19.27 42.21
CA VAL A 645 -22.56 -19.88 41.98
C VAL A 645 -22.46 -20.97 40.93
N GLY A 646 -21.77 -20.69 39.82
CA GLY A 646 -21.57 -21.63 38.71
C GLY A 646 -20.69 -22.83 39.10
N PHE A 647 -19.57 -22.60 39.80
CA PHE A 647 -18.70 -23.67 40.30
C PHE A 647 -19.47 -24.59 41.25
N GLY A 648 -20.24 -24.01 42.18
CA GLY A 648 -21.07 -24.77 43.09
C GLY A 648 -22.13 -25.58 42.38
N LEU A 649 -22.80 -25.03 41.36
CA LEU A 649 -23.77 -25.74 40.54
C LEU A 649 -23.15 -26.91 39.79
N ALA A 650 -22.02 -26.68 39.11
CA ALA A 650 -21.30 -27.74 38.39
C ALA A 650 -20.81 -28.84 39.35
N SER A 651 -20.36 -28.48 40.56
CA SER A 651 -19.95 -29.43 41.60
C SER A 651 -21.12 -30.24 42.13
N PHE A 652 -22.24 -29.59 42.38
CA PHE A 652 -23.50 -30.26 42.81
C PHE A 652 -23.99 -31.27 41.77
N LEU A 653 -24.06 -30.86 40.51
CA LEU A 653 -24.49 -31.71 39.39
C LEU A 653 -23.56 -32.89 39.12
N SER A 654 -22.27 -32.78 39.52
CA SER A 654 -21.28 -33.85 39.42
C SER A 654 -21.15 -34.68 40.73
N GLY A 655 -22.00 -34.47 41.73
CA GLY A 655 -22.01 -35.22 43.00
C GLY A 655 -20.85 -34.85 43.95
N GLN A 656 -20.25 -33.66 43.79
CA GLN A 656 -19.15 -33.18 44.64
C GLN A 656 -19.70 -32.19 45.70
N ASP A 657 -20.53 -32.72 46.58
CA ASP A 657 -21.33 -31.96 47.52
C ASP A 657 -20.53 -31.02 48.45
N ARG A 658 -19.35 -31.45 48.90
CA ARG A 658 -18.49 -30.62 49.77
C ARG A 658 -17.95 -29.41 49.05
N ASP A 659 -17.51 -29.57 47.80
CA ASP A 659 -17.02 -28.47 46.96
C ASP A 659 -18.14 -27.48 46.62
N ALA A 660 -19.35 -28.01 46.31
CA ALA A 660 -20.52 -27.21 46.04
C ALA A 660 -20.90 -26.37 47.28
N ALA A 661 -20.94 -26.96 48.46
CA ALA A 661 -21.24 -26.27 49.70
C ALA A 661 -20.21 -25.18 50.03
N ALA A 662 -18.92 -25.47 49.89
CA ALA A 662 -17.84 -24.51 50.13
C ALA A 662 -17.94 -23.29 49.20
N ALA A 663 -18.26 -23.52 47.93
CA ALA A 663 -18.40 -22.45 46.94
C ALA A 663 -19.64 -21.58 47.16
N TRP A 664 -20.76 -22.21 47.51
CA TRP A 664 -22.08 -21.56 47.65
C TRP A 664 -22.23 -20.76 48.95
N LYS A 665 -21.62 -21.17 50.05
CA LYS A 665 -21.79 -20.56 51.38
C LYS A 665 -21.63 -19.02 51.39
N PRO A 666 -20.58 -18.44 50.78
CA PRO A 666 -20.40 -16.99 50.77
C PRO A 666 -21.43 -16.23 49.90
N VAL A 667 -22.06 -16.90 48.93
CA VAL A 667 -22.93 -16.26 47.93
C VAL A 667 -24.41 -16.45 48.18
N ILE A 668 -24.82 -17.22 49.20
CA ILE A 668 -26.24 -17.38 49.57
C ILE A 668 -26.96 -16.04 49.67
N PRO A 669 -26.42 -15.00 50.38
CA PRO A 669 -27.14 -13.74 50.60
C PRO A 669 -27.43 -12.95 49.34
N ILE A 670 -26.58 -13.13 48.29
CA ILE A 670 -26.64 -12.36 47.07
C ILE A 670 -27.22 -13.15 45.88
N THR A 671 -27.36 -14.49 46.00
CA THR A 671 -27.94 -15.31 44.94
C THR A 671 -29.41 -14.90 44.68
N ILE A 672 -29.77 -14.73 43.40
CA ILE A 672 -31.08 -14.27 42.94
C ILE A 672 -31.88 -15.35 42.23
N GLU A 673 -31.29 -16.50 41.95
CA GLU A 673 -31.97 -17.58 41.22
C GLU A 673 -32.69 -18.54 42.19
N PRO A 674 -34.03 -18.61 42.14
CA PRO A 674 -34.82 -19.47 43.06
C PRO A 674 -34.49 -20.95 42.95
N LYS A 675 -34.15 -21.44 41.73
CA LYS A 675 -33.79 -22.87 41.54
C LYS A 675 -32.49 -23.22 42.24
N ILE A 676 -31.47 -22.35 42.14
CA ILE A 676 -30.19 -22.54 42.79
C ILE A 676 -30.35 -22.46 44.31
N LEU A 677 -31.10 -21.50 44.83
CA LEU A 677 -31.35 -21.40 46.26
C LEU A 677 -32.05 -22.63 46.83
N ARG A 678 -32.96 -23.28 46.07
CA ARG A 678 -33.55 -24.57 46.48
C ARG A 678 -32.51 -25.68 46.51
N ALA A 679 -31.66 -25.77 45.48
CA ALA A 679 -30.57 -26.74 45.45
C ALA A 679 -29.59 -26.53 46.62
N MET A 680 -29.25 -25.26 46.92
CA MET A 680 -28.43 -24.92 48.09
C MET A 680 -29.07 -25.40 49.40
N ALA A 681 -30.38 -25.10 49.61
CA ALA A 681 -31.06 -25.52 50.81
C ALA A 681 -31.08 -27.06 50.94
N GLN A 682 -31.39 -27.78 49.87
CA GLN A 682 -31.38 -29.26 49.87
C GLN A 682 -29.98 -29.83 50.17
N LEU A 683 -28.94 -29.25 49.56
CA LEU A 683 -27.55 -29.68 49.77
C LEU A 683 -27.14 -29.48 51.22
N TYR A 684 -27.41 -28.29 51.81
CA TYR A 684 -27.04 -28.02 53.20
C TYR A 684 -27.85 -28.86 54.21
N ASP A 685 -29.13 -29.20 53.92
CA ASP A 685 -29.89 -30.15 54.71
C ASP A 685 -29.20 -31.54 54.69
N SER A 686 -28.82 -32.02 53.52
CA SER A 686 -28.16 -33.33 53.42
C SER A 686 -26.81 -33.41 54.11
N LEU A 687 -26.12 -32.25 54.22
CA LEU A 687 -24.82 -32.12 54.89
C LEU A 687 -24.94 -31.78 56.39
N GLY A 688 -26.17 -31.56 56.91
CA GLY A 688 -26.39 -31.18 58.28
C GLY A 688 -26.01 -29.75 58.67
N ASP A 689 -25.80 -28.83 57.67
CA ASP A 689 -25.55 -27.39 57.93
C ASP A 689 -26.87 -26.64 57.96
N GLU A 690 -27.60 -26.78 59.09
CA GLU A 690 -28.96 -26.18 59.31
C GLU A 690 -28.90 -24.63 59.12
N ALA A 691 -27.82 -23.99 59.57
CA ALA A 691 -27.71 -22.53 59.48
C ALA A 691 -27.65 -22.05 58.03
N ALA A 692 -26.83 -22.69 57.16
CA ALA A 692 -26.77 -22.37 55.75
C ALA A 692 -28.03 -22.72 54.98
N SER A 693 -28.68 -23.86 55.32
CA SER A 693 -29.96 -24.23 54.74
C SER A 693 -31.04 -23.21 55.05
N GLN A 694 -31.17 -22.81 56.34
CA GLN A 694 -32.12 -21.79 56.75
C GLN A 694 -31.88 -20.44 56.05
N GLN A 695 -30.61 -20.03 55.91
CA GLN A 695 -30.24 -18.81 55.17
C GLN A 695 -30.70 -18.87 53.71
N ALA A 696 -30.47 -19.99 53.02
CA ALA A 696 -30.91 -20.18 51.65
C ALA A 696 -32.42 -20.13 51.51
N ARG A 697 -33.18 -20.79 52.43
CA ARG A 697 -34.68 -20.75 52.49
C ARG A 697 -35.17 -19.33 52.74
N GLN A 698 -34.61 -18.60 53.68
CA GLN A 698 -34.98 -17.21 53.95
C GLN A 698 -34.72 -16.30 52.75
N ARG A 699 -33.59 -16.48 52.06
CA ARG A 699 -33.30 -15.74 50.85
C ARG A 699 -34.29 -16.07 49.73
N LEU A 700 -34.63 -17.34 49.55
CA LEU A 700 -35.63 -17.80 48.60
C LEU A 700 -37.02 -17.21 48.91
N ALA A 701 -37.45 -17.24 50.18
CA ALA A 701 -38.71 -16.68 50.61
C ALA A 701 -38.82 -15.18 50.33
N ARG A 702 -37.76 -14.42 50.62
CA ARG A 702 -37.70 -12.97 50.29
C ARG A 702 -37.85 -12.71 48.80
N LEU A 703 -37.24 -13.54 47.92
CA LEU A 703 -37.31 -13.36 46.47
C LEU A 703 -38.66 -13.77 45.88
N THR A 704 -39.33 -14.76 46.47
CA THR A 704 -40.62 -15.32 45.97
C THR A 704 -41.87 -14.72 46.63
N GLY A 705 -41.70 -13.84 47.64
CA GLY A 705 -42.80 -13.24 48.37
C GLY A 705 -43.63 -14.29 49.22
N ARG A 706 -43.09 -15.52 49.43
CA ARG A 706 -43.70 -16.57 50.21
C ARG A 706 -43.08 -16.61 51.64
N GLN A 707 -43.85 -16.84 52.67
CA GLN A 707 -43.29 -17.10 54.00
C GLN A 707 -42.41 -18.35 53.96
N PRO A 708 -41.27 -18.34 54.68
CA PRO A 708 -40.28 -19.44 54.66
C PRO A 708 -40.85 -20.77 55.12
#